data_a4bc5ff5306c32e5199eff5306b8c0e9
#
_entry.id   a4bc5ff5306c32e5199eff5306b8c0e9
#
_cell.length_a   1.000
_cell.length_b   1.000
_cell.length_c   1.000
_cell.angle_alpha   90.00
_cell.angle_beta   90.00
_cell.angle_gamma   90.00
#
_symmetry.space_group_name_H-M   'P 1'
#
loop_
_entity.id
_entity.type
_entity.pdbx_description
1 polymer ?
#
loop_
_entity_poly.entity_id
_entity_poly.type
_entity_poly.pdbx_seq_one_letter_code
_entity_poly.pdbx_strand_id
1 'polypeptide(L)'
;MLLPKSFHFLFFTFFFVLNLFAQDKGKTMPLKKIINDIEQQHQVSFNYTEDNIVGLKLNPPEKSLSLDQKLQYLTEKTNLSFENIDNKFINIYKKENPVLKICGYVFSGTDKKPIENANITLSNQTHVTTDSDGYFEFEKENVTTFLISHIGFITKKSTAGNSNSGNCLKFILEPEITQLQEIKANAILASGISKNTDGSLEIKPKKFGILPGLIEPDALQTMQQIPGVNSLDESVSSINVRGGTHDQNLFLWNGIRMFQTGHFFGLISVFNPNLAHTISIYKNGSSAFYGESVSSVVAISSTPETLEKNSFSAGINMINADVYGKYNLSKKSYIEISARKSITDFLETPTYKEYFDKVFQNTTITDFSQTQNVDYRSDKKFDFYDATLKYAQKIGNKDQIVLDLITIKDNLEVFQSATAYGIIRTENNVLRQQNYGGNLSWKRNWNPFNITKVNIYNSSYELLADQKNTYENQLVIQENTVNNNGFNLENNHIINSKFTFNDGYQYNEMGITNLERVQNPDFYRKVKDVLRTHALILEGKYNDTISRVYFKAGTRINYIEKFEKFIVEPRIQFNYGISKSLSLELLSELKSQNSQQIIDLQKDYFGIEKRRWIISNNTTIPIQRSKQLSLNLFYKKNDWLLDIEHFYKKVTGITTSSQGFQNQLEFVKTTGDYEIWGAEMLIQKKMNHFLTWLSYTYNHNNYHFPRYEFPVFPNNFELMHSVSWAGIYEKNNFKIALGTKWTSGRPKTSPDISQIDLANPVLVYNKPNSTNLHIFSQVNISSTYKWETEKGIQYKLGVSILNILNRKNEISEYYRVSTITNSIEEVETFALQRTPNMSFRVSF
;
A
#
# COMPACT_ATOMS: atom_id res chain seq x y z
N MET A 1 35.09 37.78 11.73
CA MET A 1 36.13 38.59 11.15
C MET A 1 35.77 38.90 9.73
N LEU A 2 35.24 40.15 9.56
CA LEU A 2 35.33 41.06 8.39
C LEU A 2 34.79 40.61 7.03
N LEU A 3 33.63 41.11 6.71
CA LEU A 3 33.30 41.78 5.43
C LEU A 3 34.35 42.84 5.08
N PRO A 4 34.47 43.44 3.83
CA PRO A 4 33.36 44.07 3.16
C PRO A 4 33.48 44.31 1.60
N LYS A 5 32.32 44.76 1.01
CA LYS A 5 32.11 45.88 0.06
C LYS A 5 32.82 45.83 -1.29
N SER A 6 32.23 46.17 -2.40
CA SER A 6 31.29 47.11 -2.97
C SER A 6 31.88 47.68 -4.27
N PHE A 7 31.02 48.16 -5.17
CA PHE A 7 31.18 49.19 -6.22
C PHE A 7 31.86 48.80 -7.53
N HIS A 8 31.36 49.12 -8.74
CA HIS A 8 31.09 50.43 -9.32
C HIS A 8 30.24 50.40 -10.59
N PHE A 9 29.40 51.34 -10.72
CA PHE A 9 28.77 51.94 -11.85
C PHE A 9 29.79 52.50 -12.86
N LEU A 10 29.58 52.31 -14.17
CA LEU A 10 30.20 53.18 -15.20
C LEU A 10 29.20 53.45 -16.31
N PHE A 11 28.80 54.72 -16.34
CA PHE A 11 28.10 55.44 -17.39
C PHE A 11 29.09 55.64 -18.57
N PHE A 12 28.66 55.32 -19.80
CA PHE A 12 29.34 55.82 -21.00
C PHE A 12 28.31 56.48 -21.90
N THR A 13 28.33 57.81 -21.93
CA THR A 13 27.64 58.67 -22.89
C THR A 13 28.42 58.64 -24.20
N PHE A 14 27.78 58.30 -25.31
CA PHE A 14 28.29 58.51 -26.64
C PHE A 14 27.45 59.55 -27.38
N PHE A 15 28.10 60.61 -27.82
CA PHE A 15 27.56 61.73 -28.60
C PHE A 15 27.10 61.26 -29.97
N PHE A 16 25.87 61.55 -30.35
CA PHE A 16 25.37 61.37 -31.67
C PHE A 16 25.41 62.67 -32.43
N VAL A 17 26.15 62.72 -33.52
CA VAL A 17 26.18 63.80 -34.51
C VAL A 17 24.91 63.76 -35.33
N LEU A 18 24.08 64.80 -35.26
CA LEU A 18 22.89 65.01 -36.08
C LEU A 18 23.33 65.42 -37.49
N ASN A 19 23.09 64.53 -38.46
CA ASN A 19 22.97 64.96 -39.88
C ASN A 19 21.48 65.26 -40.17
N LEU A 20 21.12 66.49 -40.21
CA LEU A 20 19.81 67.01 -40.72
C LEU A 20 19.79 66.86 -42.25
N PHE A 21 19.12 65.83 -42.75
CA PHE A 21 18.54 65.87 -44.10
C PHE A 21 17.10 66.37 -43.95
N ALA A 22 16.87 67.59 -44.47
CA ALA A 22 15.52 68.11 -44.64
C ALA A 22 14.83 67.35 -45.73
N GLN A 23 13.97 66.41 -45.33
CA GLN A 23 12.95 65.84 -46.25
C GLN A 23 11.80 66.90 -46.36
N ASP A 24 11.64 67.37 -47.55
CA ASP A 24 10.49 68.17 -47.99
C ASP A 24 9.22 67.34 -47.79
N LYS A 25 8.37 67.79 -46.82
CA LYS A 25 7.07 67.18 -46.53
C LYS A 25 6.11 67.54 -47.68
N GLY A 26 6.14 66.71 -48.77
CA GLY A 26 5.11 66.77 -49.76
C GLY A 26 3.72 66.66 -49.13
N LYS A 27 2.82 67.57 -49.38
CA LYS A 27 1.43 67.56 -48.92
C LYS A 27 0.73 66.34 -49.42
N THR A 28 0.46 65.34 -48.52
CA THR A 28 -0.36 64.20 -48.91
C THR A 28 -1.75 64.65 -49.35
N MET A 29 -2.24 64.04 -50.41
CA MET A 29 -3.58 64.29 -50.98
C MET A 29 -4.43 63.04 -50.93
N PRO A 30 -5.75 63.10 -50.76
CA PRO A 30 -6.63 61.93 -50.91
C PRO A 30 -6.43 61.25 -52.27
N LEU A 31 -6.39 59.92 -52.29
CA LEU A 31 -6.22 59.13 -53.50
C LEU A 31 -7.24 59.50 -54.59
N LYS A 32 -8.51 59.79 -54.24
CA LYS A 32 -9.56 60.26 -55.15
C LYS A 32 -9.15 61.48 -55.89
N LYS A 33 -8.45 62.42 -55.22
CA LYS A 33 -7.99 63.66 -55.90
C LYS A 33 -6.83 63.38 -56.86
N ILE A 34 -5.92 62.50 -56.48
CA ILE A 34 -4.79 62.04 -57.31
C ILE A 34 -5.33 61.32 -58.56
N ILE A 35 -6.32 60.45 -58.44
CA ILE A 35 -7.00 59.77 -59.49
C ILE A 35 -7.61 60.75 -60.48
N ASN A 36 -8.39 61.75 -59.98
CA ASN A 36 -9.01 62.76 -60.83
C ASN A 36 -7.96 63.65 -61.58
N ASP A 37 -6.82 63.97 -60.94
CA ASP A 37 -5.74 64.69 -61.60
C ASP A 37 -5.11 63.90 -62.74
N ILE A 38 -4.94 62.54 -62.55
CA ILE A 38 -4.44 61.61 -63.61
C ILE A 38 -5.46 61.48 -64.70
N GLU A 39 -6.76 61.37 -64.43
CA GLU A 39 -7.85 61.36 -65.46
C GLU A 39 -7.79 62.54 -66.40
N GLN A 40 -7.66 63.73 -65.81
CA GLN A 40 -7.59 64.99 -66.58
C GLN A 40 -6.30 65.06 -67.40
N GLN A 41 -5.15 64.60 -66.84
CA GLN A 41 -3.86 64.71 -67.48
C GLN A 41 -3.67 63.74 -68.67
N HIS A 42 -4.20 62.52 -68.53
CA HIS A 42 -3.99 61.46 -69.51
C HIS A 42 -5.24 61.10 -70.34
N GLN A 43 -6.37 61.77 -70.08
CA GLN A 43 -7.68 61.49 -70.72
C GLN A 43 -8.15 60.03 -70.56
N VAL A 44 -7.99 59.50 -69.35
CA VAL A 44 -8.42 58.13 -68.96
C VAL A 44 -9.52 58.25 -67.91
N SER A 45 -10.28 57.16 -67.68
CA SER A 45 -11.30 57.03 -66.60
C SER A 45 -10.98 55.88 -65.69
N PHE A 46 -11.02 56.12 -64.36
CA PHE A 46 -10.84 55.05 -63.34
C PHE A 46 -12.19 54.45 -62.93
N ASN A 47 -12.28 53.17 -62.99
CA ASN A 47 -13.42 52.41 -62.48
C ASN A 47 -13.10 51.77 -61.11
N TYR A 48 -13.81 52.16 -60.07
CA TYR A 48 -13.57 51.72 -58.71
C TYR A 48 -14.86 51.79 -57.84
N THR A 49 -14.93 50.96 -56.78
CA THR A 49 -15.91 51.15 -55.69
C THR A 49 -15.36 52.20 -54.72
N GLU A 50 -16.19 53.12 -54.22
CA GLU A 50 -15.75 54.16 -53.24
C GLU A 50 -15.07 53.57 -52.03
N ASP A 51 -15.52 52.39 -51.52
CA ASP A 51 -14.96 51.68 -50.36
C ASP A 51 -13.50 51.28 -50.55
N ASN A 52 -13.02 51.12 -51.78
CA ASN A 52 -11.62 50.75 -52.05
C ASN A 52 -10.65 51.89 -51.90
N ILE A 53 -11.06 53.13 -52.08
CA ILE A 53 -10.20 54.34 -52.10
C ILE A 53 -10.44 55.30 -50.95
N VAL A 54 -11.55 55.16 -50.20
CA VAL A 54 -11.90 56.03 -49.04
C VAL A 54 -10.82 55.94 -47.97
N GLY A 55 -10.37 57.11 -47.46
CA GLY A 55 -9.38 57.25 -46.41
C GLY A 55 -7.92 57.14 -46.82
N LEU A 56 -7.60 56.72 -48.06
CA LEU A 56 -6.23 56.63 -48.54
C LEU A 56 -5.70 58.03 -48.90
N LYS A 57 -4.56 58.42 -48.30
CA LYS A 57 -3.84 59.68 -48.60
C LYS A 57 -2.38 59.35 -48.87
N LEU A 58 -1.86 59.82 -49.98
CA LEU A 58 -0.47 59.65 -50.38
C LEU A 58 0.08 60.96 -51.08
N ASN A 59 1.39 60.96 -51.23
CA ASN A 59 2.01 62.00 -52.02
C ASN A 59 1.65 61.84 -53.50
N PRO A 60 1.24 62.89 -54.24
CA PRO A 60 0.95 62.67 -55.65
C PRO A 60 2.20 62.30 -56.45
N PRO A 61 2.09 61.46 -57.48
CA PRO A 61 3.21 61.12 -58.37
C PRO A 61 3.66 62.34 -59.15
N GLU A 62 4.92 62.36 -59.52
CA GLU A 62 5.46 63.54 -60.32
C GLU A 62 4.69 63.68 -61.64
N LYS A 63 4.42 64.94 -61.98
CA LYS A 63 3.66 65.30 -63.24
C LYS A 63 4.34 64.80 -64.50
N SER A 64 5.67 64.64 -64.48
CA SER A 64 6.49 64.23 -65.62
C SER A 64 6.40 62.76 -65.96
N LEU A 65 5.88 61.93 -65.04
CA LEU A 65 5.81 60.44 -65.19
C LEU A 65 4.74 60.05 -66.23
N SER A 66 5.02 59.03 -67.02
CA SER A 66 4.04 58.42 -67.89
C SER A 66 2.86 57.78 -67.10
N LEU A 67 1.75 57.52 -67.81
CA LEU A 67 0.58 56.91 -67.20
C LEU A 67 0.96 55.61 -66.44
N ASP A 68 1.67 54.71 -67.12
CA ASP A 68 2.06 53.41 -66.55
C ASP A 68 2.97 53.57 -65.32
N GLN A 69 3.88 54.51 -65.35
CA GLN A 69 4.74 54.82 -64.17
C GLN A 69 3.94 55.36 -62.99
N LYS A 70 2.91 56.13 -63.27
CA LYS A 70 2.00 56.64 -62.24
C LYS A 70 1.14 55.54 -61.64
N LEU A 71 0.64 54.59 -62.46
CA LEU A 71 -0.12 53.45 -61.99
C LEU A 71 0.74 52.51 -61.17
N GLN A 72 1.98 52.27 -61.59
CA GLN A 72 2.95 51.48 -60.84
C GLN A 72 3.22 52.11 -59.45
N TYR A 73 3.46 53.43 -59.43
CA TYR A 73 3.66 54.19 -58.16
C TYR A 73 2.45 54.05 -57.22
N LEU A 74 1.23 54.13 -57.72
CA LEU A 74 0.02 53.97 -56.94
C LEU A 74 -0.12 52.55 -56.46
N THR A 75 0.23 51.52 -57.22
CA THR A 75 0.25 50.11 -56.87
C THR A 75 1.25 49.85 -55.74
N GLU A 76 2.44 50.43 -55.77
CA GLU A 76 3.48 50.30 -54.80
C GLU A 76 3.16 51.03 -53.48
N LYS A 77 2.41 52.11 -53.53
CA LYS A 77 2.07 52.94 -52.36
C LYS A 77 0.72 52.64 -51.75
N THR A 78 -0.10 51.79 -52.39
CA THR A 78 -1.40 51.35 -51.91
C THR A 78 -1.48 49.81 -51.95
N ASN A 79 -2.39 49.21 -51.24
CA ASN A 79 -2.68 47.76 -51.34
C ASN A 79 -3.71 47.49 -52.43
N LEU A 80 -3.61 48.28 -53.56
CA LEU A 80 -4.53 48.23 -54.73
C LEU A 80 -3.76 47.83 -55.96
N SER A 81 -4.41 47.09 -56.83
CA SER A 81 -3.96 46.87 -58.21
C SER A 81 -4.70 47.80 -59.13
N PHE A 82 -3.94 48.40 -60.10
CA PHE A 82 -4.43 49.30 -61.14
C PHE A 82 -4.19 48.62 -62.47
N GLU A 83 -5.26 48.15 -63.12
CA GLU A 83 -5.19 47.44 -64.39
C GLU A 83 -5.70 48.35 -65.52
N ASN A 84 -4.82 48.64 -66.50
CA ASN A 84 -5.11 49.49 -67.65
C ASN A 84 -5.80 48.65 -68.72
N ILE A 85 -7.06 48.98 -69.05
CA ILE A 85 -7.86 48.35 -70.08
C ILE A 85 -7.99 49.31 -71.23
N ASP A 86 -7.46 48.94 -72.39
CA ASP A 86 -7.55 49.69 -73.70
C ASP A 86 -7.04 51.13 -73.69
N ASN A 87 -6.11 51.48 -72.80
CA ASN A 87 -5.55 52.83 -72.62
C ASN A 87 -6.59 53.94 -72.40
N LYS A 88 -7.85 53.60 -72.04
CA LYS A 88 -8.95 54.48 -71.73
C LYS A 88 -9.58 54.29 -70.37
N PHE A 89 -9.60 53.04 -69.89
CA PHE A 89 -10.20 52.69 -68.62
C PHE A 89 -9.19 51.97 -67.72
N ILE A 90 -9.17 52.31 -66.41
CA ILE A 90 -8.28 51.72 -65.39
C ILE A 90 -9.14 51.17 -64.30
N ASN A 91 -9.11 49.86 -64.13
CA ASN A 91 -9.81 49.19 -62.99
C ASN A 91 -8.95 49.20 -61.72
N ILE A 92 -9.56 49.53 -60.56
CA ILE A 92 -8.92 49.50 -59.23
C ILE A 92 -9.58 48.39 -58.45
N TYR A 93 -8.78 47.38 -57.96
CA TYR A 93 -9.23 46.31 -57.05
C TYR A 93 -8.20 46.03 -55.95
N LYS A 94 -8.65 45.42 -54.79
CA LYS A 94 -7.76 45.04 -53.75
C LYS A 94 -6.91 43.81 -54.13
N LYS A 95 -5.63 43.83 -53.78
CA LYS A 95 -4.70 42.74 -54.03
C LYS A 95 -5.03 41.62 -53.07
N GLU A 96 -5.48 40.45 -53.55
CA GLU A 96 -5.65 39.23 -52.70
C GLU A 96 -4.29 38.64 -52.41
N ASN A 97 -3.92 38.54 -51.15
CA ASN A 97 -2.75 37.75 -50.72
C ASN A 97 -3.12 36.26 -50.74
N PRO A 98 -2.30 35.35 -51.29
CA PRO A 98 -2.55 33.92 -51.22
C PRO A 98 -2.57 33.48 -49.75
N VAL A 99 -3.71 32.94 -49.30
CA VAL A 99 -3.86 32.39 -47.94
C VAL A 99 -3.05 31.09 -47.87
N LEU A 100 -1.96 31.08 -47.10
CA LEU A 100 -1.18 29.88 -46.83
C LEU A 100 -1.99 28.92 -45.98
N LYS A 101 -2.22 27.70 -46.47
CA LYS A 101 -2.90 26.61 -45.76
C LYS A 101 -1.88 25.60 -45.23
N ILE A 102 -2.14 25.07 -44.06
CA ILE A 102 -1.43 23.93 -43.45
C ILE A 102 -2.35 22.73 -43.48
N CYS A 103 -1.87 21.60 -44.03
CA CYS A 103 -2.61 20.35 -44.05
C CYS A 103 -1.83 19.21 -43.40
N GLY A 104 -2.53 18.21 -42.90
CA GLY A 104 -1.93 17.03 -42.28
C GLY A 104 -2.87 15.83 -42.23
N TYR A 105 -2.27 14.66 -41.93
CA TYR A 105 -2.97 13.41 -41.70
C TYR A 105 -2.62 12.92 -40.29
N VAL A 106 -3.61 12.43 -39.54
CA VAL A 106 -3.46 11.86 -38.23
C VAL A 106 -3.70 10.37 -38.25
N PHE A 107 -2.71 9.58 -37.80
CA PHE A 107 -2.76 8.13 -37.76
C PHE A 107 -2.57 7.61 -36.32
N SER A 108 -3.14 6.44 -36.03
CA SER A 108 -2.92 5.67 -34.81
C SER A 108 -1.53 5.03 -34.80
N GLY A 109 -0.83 5.12 -33.69
CA GLY A 109 0.51 4.52 -33.47
C GLY A 109 0.50 2.98 -33.45
N THR A 110 -0.66 2.37 -33.15
CA THR A 110 -0.79 0.90 -33.02
C THR A 110 -1.06 0.19 -34.33
N ASP A 111 -2.12 0.56 -35.03
CA ASP A 111 -2.59 -0.11 -36.23
C ASP A 111 -2.40 0.72 -37.49
N LYS A 112 -1.83 1.90 -37.37
CA LYS A 112 -1.56 2.88 -38.45
C LYS A 112 -2.80 3.26 -39.26
N LYS A 113 -3.99 3.07 -38.73
CA LYS A 113 -5.23 3.53 -39.36
C LYS A 113 -5.41 5.02 -39.16
N PRO A 114 -6.10 5.72 -40.10
CA PRO A 114 -6.45 7.12 -39.92
C PRO A 114 -7.36 7.30 -38.71
N ILE A 115 -7.19 8.42 -38.02
CA ILE A 115 -8.01 8.80 -36.85
C ILE A 115 -9.00 9.86 -37.33
N GLU A 116 -10.25 9.50 -37.42
CA GLU A 116 -11.36 10.39 -37.69
C GLU A 116 -11.75 11.19 -36.45
N ASN A 117 -12.24 12.43 -36.60
CA ASN A 117 -12.66 13.33 -35.53
C ASN A 117 -11.57 13.66 -34.49
N ALA A 118 -10.28 13.60 -34.88
CA ALA A 118 -9.22 14.15 -34.04
C ALA A 118 -9.34 15.68 -34.01
N ASN A 119 -9.30 16.27 -32.82
CA ASN A 119 -9.44 17.71 -32.63
C ASN A 119 -8.09 18.42 -32.77
N ILE A 120 -7.98 19.37 -33.70
CA ILE A 120 -6.82 20.22 -33.95
C ILE A 120 -7.10 21.58 -33.32
N THR A 121 -6.58 21.86 -32.16
CA THR A 121 -6.75 23.14 -31.46
C THR A 121 -5.62 24.09 -31.83
N LEU A 122 -5.93 25.20 -32.45
CA LEU A 122 -4.95 26.19 -32.93
C LEU A 122 -4.60 27.19 -31.82
N SER A 123 -3.45 27.87 -31.93
CA SER A 123 -3.00 28.86 -30.95
C SER A 123 -3.91 30.10 -30.82
N ASN A 124 -4.76 30.37 -31.81
CA ASN A 124 -5.81 31.38 -31.80
C ASN A 124 -7.13 30.89 -31.19
N GLN A 125 -7.16 29.70 -30.56
CA GLN A 125 -8.30 29.03 -29.93
C GLN A 125 -9.40 28.55 -30.90
N THR A 126 -9.17 28.55 -32.23
CA THR A 126 -10.07 27.90 -33.18
C THR A 126 -9.79 26.40 -33.24
N HIS A 127 -10.79 25.62 -33.70
CA HIS A 127 -10.71 24.17 -33.76
C HIS A 127 -11.04 23.69 -35.17
N VAL A 128 -10.31 22.64 -35.60
CA VAL A 128 -10.57 21.89 -36.84
C VAL A 128 -10.55 20.39 -36.46
N THR A 129 -11.36 19.58 -37.12
CA THR A 129 -11.39 18.12 -36.89
C THR A 129 -10.91 17.37 -38.13
N THR A 130 -10.33 16.19 -37.94
CA THR A 130 -9.96 15.28 -39.03
C THR A 130 -11.19 14.59 -39.58
N ASP A 131 -11.18 14.33 -40.91
CA ASP A 131 -12.17 13.53 -41.62
C ASP A 131 -11.93 12.00 -41.46
N SER A 132 -12.67 11.17 -42.23
CA SER A 132 -12.56 9.71 -42.25
C SER A 132 -11.17 9.18 -42.67
N ASP A 133 -10.42 9.94 -43.46
CA ASP A 133 -9.06 9.60 -43.89
C ASP A 133 -7.99 10.17 -42.94
N GLY A 134 -8.42 10.79 -41.82
CA GLY A 134 -7.56 11.42 -40.86
C GLY A 134 -7.00 12.76 -41.31
N TYR A 135 -7.54 13.34 -42.42
CA TYR A 135 -7.07 14.58 -43.03
C TYR A 135 -7.63 15.81 -42.28
N PHE A 136 -6.81 16.86 -42.16
CA PHE A 136 -7.23 18.18 -41.68
C PHE A 136 -6.49 19.28 -42.46
N GLU A 137 -7.13 20.45 -42.59
CA GLU A 137 -6.49 21.66 -43.11
C GLU A 137 -6.97 22.89 -42.34
N PHE A 138 -6.09 23.90 -42.24
CA PHE A 138 -6.43 25.20 -41.69
C PHE A 138 -5.56 26.30 -42.26
N GLU A 139 -6.02 27.55 -42.19
CA GLU A 139 -5.29 28.73 -42.63
C GLU A 139 -4.18 29.09 -41.64
N LYS A 140 -2.97 29.40 -42.13
CA LYS A 140 -1.78 29.66 -41.32
C LYS A 140 -1.84 31.05 -40.65
N GLU A 141 -2.79 31.92 -40.98
CA GLU A 141 -2.85 33.28 -40.48
C GLU A 141 -2.92 33.32 -38.97
N ASN A 142 -1.92 33.96 -38.31
CA ASN A 142 -1.79 34.07 -36.85
C ASN A 142 -1.67 32.73 -36.05
N VAL A 143 -1.37 31.61 -36.69
CA VAL A 143 -1.18 30.32 -36.03
C VAL A 143 0.29 29.99 -35.96
N THR A 144 0.85 29.92 -34.74
CA THR A 144 2.25 29.55 -34.50
C THR A 144 2.40 28.09 -34.04
N THR A 145 1.42 27.57 -33.30
CA THR A 145 1.41 26.20 -32.78
C THR A 145 -0.01 25.64 -32.78
N PHE A 146 -0.13 24.32 -32.82
CA PHE A 146 -1.41 23.62 -32.68
C PHE A 146 -1.26 22.34 -31.86
N LEU A 147 -2.35 21.90 -31.25
CA LEU A 147 -2.47 20.67 -30.49
C LEU A 147 -3.37 19.69 -31.23
N ILE A 148 -2.92 18.46 -31.36
CA ILE A 148 -3.70 17.34 -31.94
C ILE A 148 -4.12 16.46 -30.78
N SER A 149 -5.43 16.31 -30.57
CA SER A 149 -6.00 15.48 -29.48
C SER A 149 -7.14 14.61 -29.98
N HIS A 150 -7.24 13.40 -29.45
CA HIS A 150 -8.36 12.50 -29.66
C HIS A 150 -8.57 11.65 -28.42
N ILE A 151 -9.82 11.26 -28.12
CA ILE A 151 -10.13 10.42 -26.96
C ILE A 151 -9.38 9.09 -27.08
N GLY A 152 -8.62 8.73 -26.05
CA GLY A 152 -7.80 7.52 -26.02
C GLY A 152 -6.41 7.64 -26.62
N PHE A 153 -5.96 8.86 -26.94
CA PHE A 153 -4.62 9.13 -27.48
C PHE A 153 -3.91 10.25 -26.72
N ILE A 154 -2.58 10.16 -26.65
CA ILE A 154 -1.73 11.20 -26.04
C ILE A 154 -1.76 12.44 -26.92
N THR A 155 -2.15 13.58 -26.36
CA THR A 155 -2.18 14.87 -27.05
C THR A 155 -0.78 15.26 -27.55
N LYS A 156 -0.67 15.58 -28.84
CA LYS A 156 0.58 15.99 -29.50
C LYS A 156 0.58 17.46 -29.84
N LYS A 157 1.63 18.17 -29.44
CA LYS A 157 1.86 19.58 -29.81
C LYS A 157 2.76 19.63 -31.03
N SER A 158 2.41 20.49 -31.99
CA SER A 158 3.20 20.77 -33.18
C SER A 158 3.29 22.28 -33.44
N THR A 159 4.27 22.67 -34.27
CA THR A 159 4.45 24.03 -34.71
C THR A 159 3.97 24.18 -36.13
N ALA A 160 3.34 25.31 -36.45
CA ALA A 160 2.96 25.71 -37.80
C ALA A 160 4.22 26.16 -38.58
N GLY A 161 5.14 25.22 -38.85
CA GLY A 161 6.37 25.50 -39.59
C GLY A 161 6.14 25.88 -41.03
N ASN A 162 7.20 26.27 -41.77
CA ASN A 162 7.11 26.51 -43.21
C ASN A 162 6.91 25.17 -43.96
N SER A 163 5.65 24.74 -44.09
CA SER A 163 5.31 23.76 -45.10
C SER A 163 5.24 24.53 -46.44
N ASN A 164 6.19 24.27 -47.35
CA ASN A 164 6.04 24.70 -48.70
C ASN A 164 4.76 24.06 -49.27
N SER A 165 3.93 24.86 -49.92
CA SER A 165 2.68 24.47 -50.52
C SER A 165 2.84 23.15 -51.33
N GLY A 166 2.23 22.07 -50.84
CA GLY A 166 2.12 20.80 -51.57
C GLY A 166 2.29 19.52 -50.72
N ASN A 167 2.97 19.52 -49.59
CA ASN A 167 3.18 18.29 -48.79
C ASN A 167 2.47 18.40 -47.43
N CYS A 168 1.37 17.64 -47.27
CA CYS A 168 0.70 17.50 -45.97
C CYS A 168 1.55 16.73 -44.94
N LEU A 169 1.57 17.21 -43.72
CA LEU A 169 2.33 16.61 -42.60
C LEU A 169 1.66 15.32 -42.11
N LYS A 170 2.45 14.33 -41.68
CA LYS A 170 1.93 13.10 -41.07
C LYS A 170 2.16 13.11 -39.57
N PHE A 171 1.09 12.89 -38.80
CA PHE A 171 1.11 12.84 -37.33
C PHE A 171 0.69 11.46 -36.87
N ILE A 172 1.49 10.88 -35.98
CA ILE A 172 1.18 9.62 -35.31
C ILE A 172 0.83 9.97 -33.86
N LEU A 173 -0.38 9.60 -33.43
CA LEU A 173 -0.80 9.68 -32.05
C LEU A 173 -0.60 8.32 -31.37
N GLU A 174 0.14 8.31 -30.27
CA GLU A 174 0.26 7.14 -29.42
C GLU A 174 -1.00 7.00 -28.55
N PRO A 175 -1.55 5.80 -28.40
CA PRO A 175 -2.70 5.60 -27.53
C PRO A 175 -2.36 5.99 -26.10
N GLU A 176 -3.21 6.75 -25.47
CA GLU A 176 -3.17 7.01 -24.05
C GLU A 176 -3.77 5.81 -23.32
N ILE A 177 -2.89 4.88 -22.91
CA ILE A 177 -3.31 3.84 -22.01
C ILE A 177 -3.37 4.47 -20.61
N THR A 178 -4.47 5.11 -20.32
CA THR A 178 -4.91 5.23 -18.96
C THR A 178 -5.13 3.80 -18.49
N GLN A 179 -4.24 3.23 -17.65
CA GLN A 179 -4.62 2.12 -16.80
C GLN A 179 -5.89 2.60 -16.09
N LEU A 180 -7.03 2.17 -16.56
CA LEU A 180 -8.28 2.36 -15.84
C LEU A 180 -8.00 1.78 -14.47
N GLN A 181 -7.90 2.66 -13.46
CA GLN A 181 -7.76 2.22 -12.09
C GLN A 181 -8.83 1.17 -11.89
N GLU A 182 -8.41 -0.02 -11.46
CA GLU A 182 -9.31 -1.12 -11.14
C GLU A 182 -10.54 -0.54 -10.47
N ILE A 183 -11.73 -0.82 -10.94
CA ILE A 183 -12.97 -0.23 -10.39
C ILE A 183 -13.00 -0.65 -8.94
N LYS A 184 -12.61 0.25 -8.05
CA LYS A 184 -12.59 0.00 -6.62
C LYS A 184 -14.03 -0.08 -6.17
N ALA A 185 -14.45 -1.28 -5.83
CA ALA A 185 -15.72 -1.44 -5.17
C ALA A 185 -15.66 -0.67 -3.84
N ASN A 186 -16.50 0.17 -3.63
CA ASN A 186 -17.08 0.82 -2.46
C ASN A 186 -16.28 0.81 -1.13
N ALA A 187 -16.16 1.96 -0.52
CA ALA A 187 -15.69 2.09 0.86
C ALA A 187 -16.54 1.21 1.80
N ILE A 188 -15.87 0.44 2.65
CA ILE A 188 -16.45 -0.41 3.69
C ILE A 188 -15.89 0.00 5.06
N LEU A 189 -16.62 -0.26 6.15
CA LEU A 189 -16.27 0.05 7.54
C LEU A 189 -16.05 1.55 7.76
N ALA A 190 -14.89 2.09 7.46
CA ALA A 190 -14.51 3.48 7.66
C ALA A 190 -13.92 4.10 6.38
N SER A 191 -13.79 5.43 6.34
CA SER A 191 -13.08 6.11 5.24
C SER A 191 -11.64 5.58 5.14
N GLY A 192 -11.16 5.37 3.92
CA GLY A 192 -9.85 4.80 3.65
C GLY A 192 -9.79 3.28 3.61
N ILE A 193 -10.90 2.57 3.86
CA ILE A 193 -10.99 1.12 3.69
C ILE A 193 -11.93 0.81 2.52
N SER A 194 -11.51 -0.05 1.59
CA SER A 194 -12.31 -0.42 0.42
C SER A 194 -12.13 -1.89 0.03
N LYS A 195 -13.18 -2.48 -0.58
CA LYS A 195 -13.11 -3.78 -1.24
C LYS A 195 -12.91 -3.57 -2.74
N ASN A 196 -11.93 -4.22 -3.32
CA ASN A 196 -11.61 -4.17 -4.74
C ASN A 196 -12.38 -5.26 -5.52
N THR A 197 -12.43 -5.13 -6.85
CA THR A 197 -13.13 -6.07 -7.74
C THR A 197 -12.49 -7.47 -7.75
N ASP A 198 -11.20 -7.57 -7.38
CA ASP A 198 -10.48 -8.84 -7.25
C ASP A 198 -10.67 -9.52 -5.87
N GLY A 199 -11.62 -9.04 -5.07
CA GLY A 199 -11.89 -9.56 -3.73
C GLY A 199 -10.91 -9.09 -2.65
N SER A 200 -9.83 -8.40 -3.00
CA SER A 200 -8.91 -7.83 -2.02
C SER A 200 -9.52 -6.66 -1.26
N LEU A 201 -9.08 -6.52 -0.01
CA LEU A 201 -9.39 -5.35 0.81
C LEU A 201 -8.19 -4.39 0.77
N GLU A 202 -8.47 -3.12 0.57
CA GLU A 202 -7.45 -2.08 0.52
C GLU A 202 -7.66 -1.09 1.67
N ILE A 203 -6.60 -0.85 2.44
CA ILE A 203 -6.55 0.17 3.49
C ILE A 203 -5.57 1.27 3.07
N LYS A 204 -6.02 2.53 3.11
CA LYS A 204 -5.22 3.74 2.86
C LYS A 204 -5.11 4.58 4.13
N PRO A 205 -4.03 4.44 4.91
CA PRO A 205 -3.86 5.13 6.18
C PRO A 205 -4.01 6.65 6.09
N LYS A 206 -3.50 7.29 5.03
CA LYS A 206 -3.64 8.75 4.84
C LYS A 206 -5.10 9.22 4.68
N LYS A 207 -5.99 8.35 4.20
CA LYS A 207 -7.44 8.63 4.04
C LYS A 207 -8.26 8.06 5.17
N PHE A 208 -7.60 7.52 6.19
CA PHE A 208 -8.24 6.82 7.29
C PHE A 208 -9.08 7.79 8.14
N GLY A 209 -10.28 7.36 8.48
CA GLY A 209 -11.16 8.07 9.40
C GLY A 209 -10.75 7.83 10.85
N ILE A 210 -11.63 7.19 11.59
CA ILE A 210 -11.41 6.73 12.96
C ILE A 210 -12.06 5.35 13.14
N LEU A 211 -11.50 4.52 14.01
CA LEU A 211 -12.08 3.25 14.42
C LEU A 211 -12.12 3.16 15.94
N PRO A 212 -13.05 2.39 16.53
CA PRO A 212 -13.13 2.23 17.98
C PRO A 212 -11.81 1.70 18.57
N GLY A 213 -11.30 2.39 19.59
CA GLY A 213 -10.04 2.04 20.25
C GLY A 213 -8.77 2.51 19.54
N LEU A 214 -8.85 3.03 18.30
CA LEU A 214 -7.70 3.47 17.52
C LEU A 214 -7.64 4.99 17.39
N ILE A 215 -6.49 5.56 17.70
CA ILE A 215 -6.19 7.00 17.53
C ILE A 215 -5.24 7.26 16.36
N GLU A 216 -4.55 6.22 15.90
CA GLU A 216 -3.66 6.21 14.74
C GLU A 216 -4.09 5.11 13.76
N PRO A 217 -3.84 5.25 12.45
CA PRO A 217 -4.29 4.29 11.45
C PRO A 217 -3.37 3.05 11.38
N ASP A 218 -3.27 2.31 12.48
CA ASP A 218 -2.48 1.08 12.53
C ASP A 218 -3.04 0.03 11.57
N ALA A 219 -2.16 -0.53 10.74
CA ALA A 219 -2.50 -1.47 9.69
C ALA A 219 -3.09 -2.77 10.22
N LEU A 220 -2.42 -3.37 11.20
CA LEU A 220 -2.77 -4.70 11.71
C LEU A 220 -3.98 -4.63 12.66
N GLN A 221 -4.09 -3.57 13.47
CA GLN A 221 -5.29 -3.33 14.28
C GLN A 221 -6.52 -3.07 13.41
N THR A 222 -6.35 -2.34 12.30
CA THR A 222 -7.43 -2.10 11.34
C THR A 222 -7.90 -3.40 10.70
N MET A 223 -6.99 -4.33 10.39
CA MET A 223 -7.34 -5.65 9.85
C MET A 223 -8.28 -6.43 10.77
N GLN A 224 -8.13 -6.33 12.08
CA GLN A 224 -8.96 -7.03 13.06
C GLN A 224 -10.43 -6.53 13.12
N GLN A 225 -10.76 -5.43 12.44
CA GLN A 225 -12.14 -4.97 12.25
C GLN A 225 -12.84 -5.66 11.07
N ILE A 226 -12.09 -6.39 10.24
CA ILE A 226 -12.60 -7.08 9.05
C ILE A 226 -13.21 -8.42 9.47
N PRO A 227 -14.41 -8.80 8.98
CA PRO A 227 -15.00 -10.12 9.24
C PRO A 227 -14.05 -11.26 8.86
N GLY A 228 -13.97 -12.29 9.72
CA GLY A 228 -13.09 -13.45 9.53
C GLY A 228 -11.62 -13.23 9.89
N VAL A 229 -11.24 -12.04 10.38
CA VAL A 229 -9.91 -11.69 10.87
C VAL A 229 -9.97 -11.44 12.37
N ASN A 230 -9.26 -12.23 13.14
CA ASN A 230 -9.28 -12.15 14.60
C ASN A 230 -7.85 -12.21 15.18
N SER A 231 -7.67 -11.68 16.37
CA SER A 231 -6.57 -12.00 17.26
C SER A 231 -7.16 -12.61 18.52
N LEU A 232 -6.65 -13.77 18.91
CA LEU A 232 -7.16 -14.53 20.05
C LEU A 232 -6.52 -14.11 21.37
N ASP A 233 -5.37 -13.47 21.29
CA ASP A 233 -4.58 -12.97 22.42
C ASP A 233 -4.53 -11.44 22.49
N GLU A 234 -5.38 -10.76 21.69
CA GLU A 234 -5.41 -9.30 21.51
C GLU A 234 -4.08 -8.68 21.04
N SER A 235 -3.12 -9.49 20.60
CA SER A 235 -1.95 -8.93 19.95
C SER A 235 -2.30 -8.38 18.56
N VAL A 236 -1.57 -7.40 18.08
CA VAL A 236 -1.77 -6.88 16.73
C VAL A 236 -1.05 -7.74 15.69
N SER A 237 -0.05 -8.50 16.09
CA SER A 237 0.75 -9.34 15.18
C SER A 237 0.23 -10.77 15.05
N SER A 238 -0.38 -11.35 16.08
CA SER A 238 -0.92 -12.72 16.05
C SER A 238 -2.28 -12.76 15.36
N ILE A 239 -2.31 -12.40 14.09
CA ILE A 239 -3.54 -12.36 13.31
C ILE A 239 -3.90 -13.74 12.78
N ASN A 240 -5.12 -14.17 13.08
CA ASN A 240 -5.72 -15.40 12.60
C ASN A 240 -6.76 -15.06 11.53
N VAL A 241 -6.57 -15.59 10.33
CA VAL A 241 -7.51 -15.43 9.22
C VAL A 241 -8.17 -16.77 8.94
N ARG A 242 -9.48 -16.85 9.20
CA ARG A 242 -10.27 -18.07 8.99
C ARG A 242 -9.55 -19.28 9.61
N GLY A 243 -9.32 -19.23 10.93
CA GLY A 243 -8.75 -20.32 11.74
C GLY A 243 -7.29 -20.68 11.49
N GLY A 244 -6.59 -19.96 10.61
CA GLY A 244 -5.16 -20.17 10.40
C GLY A 244 -4.31 -19.52 11.50
N THR A 245 -3.14 -20.09 11.77
CA THR A 245 -2.14 -19.47 12.65
C THR A 245 -1.48 -18.26 12.02
N HIS A 246 -0.87 -17.37 12.81
CA HIS A 246 -0.31 -16.12 12.28
C HIS A 246 0.85 -16.34 11.30
N ASP A 247 1.68 -17.38 11.49
CA ASP A 247 2.80 -17.75 10.61
C ASP A 247 2.33 -18.32 9.25
N GLN A 248 1.05 -18.67 9.12
CA GLN A 248 0.42 -19.09 7.86
C GLN A 248 0.02 -17.90 6.97
N ASN A 249 0.09 -16.66 7.47
CA ASN A 249 -0.12 -15.46 6.70
C ASN A 249 1.21 -14.92 6.14
N LEU A 250 1.19 -14.43 4.91
CA LEU A 250 2.33 -13.76 4.30
C LEU A 250 2.25 -12.25 4.57
N PHE A 251 3.22 -11.70 5.26
CA PHE A 251 3.38 -10.25 5.44
C PHE A 251 4.51 -9.74 4.57
N LEU A 252 4.21 -8.75 3.72
CA LEU A 252 5.17 -8.10 2.84
C LEU A 252 5.20 -6.59 3.10
N TRP A 253 6.40 -6.03 3.25
CA TRP A 253 6.62 -4.60 3.24
C TRP A 253 7.47 -4.21 2.03
N ASN A 254 6.88 -3.51 1.05
CA ASN A 254 7.53 -3.18 -0.22
C ASN A 254 8.23 -4.38 -0.90
N GLY A 255 7.61 -5.58 -0.83
CA GLY A 255 8.15 -6.82 -1.39
C GLY A 255 9.12 -7.58 -0.48
N ILE A 256 9.52 -7.04 0.67
CA ILE A 256 10.34 -7.70 1.69
C ILE A 256 9.43 -8.56 2.57
N ARG A 257 9.73 -9.86 2.73
CA ARG A 257 9.03 -10.73 3.67
C ARG A 257 9.36 -10.37 5.10
N MET A 258 8.32 -10.18 5.92
CA MET A 258 8.44 -9.82 7.33
C MET A 258 8.20 -11.04 8.21
N PHE A 259 9.20 -11.40 9.03
CA PHE A 259 9.14 -12.51 10.00
C PHE A 259 8.74 -12.04 11.38
N GLN A 260 8.90 -10.73 11.66
CA GLN A 260 8.43 -10.03 12.84
C GLN A 260 7.44 -8.96 12.39
N THR A 261 6.22 -8.97 12.94
CA THR A 261 5.16 -8.03 12.60
C THR A 261 4.69 -7.17 13.77
N GLY A 262 5.21 -7.43 14.98
CA GLY A 262 4.87 -6.69 16.20
C GLY A 262 6.07 -6.37 17.08
N HIS A 263 6.08 -5.18 17.65
CA HIS A 263 6.86 -4.82 18.85
C HIS A 263 6.12 -5.22 20.11
N PHE A 264 6.84 -5.17 21.23
CA PHE A 264 6.29 -5.49 22.55
C PHE A 264 5.59 -6.86 22.54
N PHE A 265 6.29 -7.83 21.95
CA PHE A 265 5.79 -9.22 21.84
C PHE A 265 4.39 -9.30 21.21
N GLY A 266 4.18 -8.47 20.21
CA GLY A 266 2.98 -8.49 19.39
C GLY A 266 1.93 -7.42 19.69
N LEU A 267 2.08 -6.60 20.71
CA LEU A 267 1.06 -5.62 21.09
C LEU A 267 1.07 -4.33 20.24
N ILE A 268 2.19 -4.02 19.57
CA ILE A 268 2.35 -2.83 18.74
C ILE A 268 2.81 -3.27 17.34
N SER A 269 2.15 -2.81 16.29
CA SER A 269 2.58 -3.09 14.91
C SER A 269 3.96 -2.51 14.63
N VAL A 270 4.81 -3.26 13.93
CA VAL A 270 6.10 -2.75 13.44
C VAL A 270 5.94 -1.79 12.25
N PHE A 271 4.75 -1.74 11.65
CA PHE A 271 4.47 -0.86 10.53
C PHE A 271 4.04 0.51 11.04
N ASN A 272 4.93 1.50 10.93
CA ASN A 272 4.59 2.86 11.33
C ASN A 272 3.36 3.34 10.55
N PRO A 273 2.25 3.69 11.22
CA PRO A 273 0.99 4.06 10.59
C PRO A 273 1.09 5.28 9.67
N ASN A 274 2.14 6.09 9.82
CA ASN A 274 2.36 7.28 9.00
C ASN A 274 3.05 6.98 7.66
N LEU A 275 3.64 5.79 7.51
CA LEU A 275 4.34 5.36 6.30
C LEU A 275 3.46 4.56 5.34
N ALA A 276 2.55 3.77 5.86
CA ALA A 276 1.77 2.86 5.04
C ALA A 276 0.90 3.65 4.07
N HIS A 277 1.17 3.50 2.79
CA HIS A 277 0.45 4.20 1.74
C HIS A 277 -0.73 3.40 1.22
N THR A 278 -0.56 2.08 1.12
CA THR A 278 -1.59 1.15 0.69
C THR A 278 -1.31 -0.22 1.30
N ILE A 279 -2.30 -0.78 1.96
CA ILE A 279 -2.25 -2.13 2.51
C ILE A 279 -3.28 -2.94 1.77
N SER A 280 -2.84 -3.99 1.05
CA SER A 280 -3.71 -4.91 0.34
C SER A 280 -3.80 -6.22 1.12
N ILE A 281 -5.02 -6.66 1.41
CA ILE A 281 -5.30 -7.86 2.19
C ILE A 281 -6.10 -8.83 1.33
N TYR A 282 -5.58 -10.04 1.16
CA TYR A 282 -6.23 -11.12 0.46
C TYR A 282 -6.53 -12.23 1.46
N LYS A 283 -7.80 -12.43 1.83
CA LYS A 283 -8.25 -13.56 2.65
C LYS A 283 -8.27 -14.86 1.85
N ASN A 284 -8.56 -14.76 0.55
CA ASN A 284 -8.57 -15.82 -0.45
C ASN A 284 -8.37 -15.22 -1.85
N GLY A 285 -8.05 -16.02 -2.86
CA GLY A 285 -7.92 -15.56 -4.24
C GLY A 285 -6.75 -14.58 -4.46
N SER A 286 -5.63 -14.77 -3.82
CA SER A 286 -4.44 -13.91 -4.00
C SER A 286 -3.83 -14.11 -5.40
N SER A 287 -3.00 -13.16 -5.88
CA SER A 287 -2.25 -13.32 -7.12
C SER A 287 -1.26 -14.49 -7.04
N ALA A 288 -1.01 -15.17 -8.17
CA ALA A 288 -0.03 -16.26 -8.28
C ALA A 288 1.41 -15.82 -7.99
N PHE A 289 1.69 -14.51 -7.98
CA PHE A 289 2.97 -13.95 -7.55
C PHE A 289 3.22 -14.04 -6.04
N TYR A 290 2.20 -14.30 -5.22
CA TYR A 290 2.34 -14.51 -3.78
C TYR A 290 2.47 -16.00 -3.46
N GLY A 291 3.63 -16.44 -3.00
CA GLY A 291 3.91 -17.80 -2.52
C GLY A 291 4.12 -17.85 -1.01
N GLU A 292 4.53 -19.02 -0.48
CA GLU A 292 4.99 -19.20 0.89
C GLU A 292 3.97 -18.80 1.98
N SER A 293 2.68 -19.07 1.74
CA SER A 293 1.63 -18.96 2.75
C SER A 293 0.48 -19.93 2.44
N VAL A 294 -0.19 -20.42 3.46
CA VAL A 294 -1.39 -21.28 3.34
C VAL A 294 -2.67 -20.60 3.84
N SER A 295 -2.57 -19.35 4.30
CA SER A 295 -3.69 -18.52 4.73
C SER A 295 -3.73 -17.23 3.92
N SER A 296 -3.77 -16.06 4.55
CA SER A 296 -3.90 -14.77 3.91
C SER A 296 -2.59 -14.19 3.37
N VAL A 297 -2.71 -13.11 2.58
CA VAL A 297 -1.59 -12.25 2.18
C VAL A 297 -1.89 -10.82 2.60
N VAL A 298 -0.91 -10.17 3.23
CA VAL A 298 -0.93 -8.77 3.64
C VAL A 298 0.24 -8.08 2.99
N ALA A 299 -0.02 -7.32 1.94
CA ALA A 299 1.01 -6.59 1.19
C ALA A 299 0.90 -5.09 1.48
N ILE A 300 1.92 -4.55 2.16
CA ILE A 300 2.06 -3.12 2.45
C ILE A 300 2.98 -2.53 1.41
N SER A 301 2.50 -1.58 0.62
CA SER A 301 3.25 -0.96 -0.47
C SER A 301 3.14 0.55 -0.45
N SER A 302 4.19 1.21 -0.87
CA SER A 302 4.22 2.65 -1.10
C SER A 302 4.36 2.93 -2.59
N THR A 303 3.54 3.87 -3.10
CA THR A 303 3.64 4.30 -4.49
C THR A 303 4.80 5.27 -4.63
N PRO A 304 5.76 5.02 -5.54
CA PRO A 304 6.91 5.89 -5.73
C PRO A 304 6.55 7.12 -6.57
N GLU A 305 5.96 8.13 -5.94
CA GLU A 305 5.56 9.39 -6.56
C GLU A 305 6.25 10.57 -5.88
N THR A 306 6.76 11.52 -6.68
CA THR A 306 7.20 12.82 -6.17
C THR A 306 6.00 13.65 -5.74
N LEU A 307 6.13 14.38 -4.65
CA LEU A 307 5.10 15.30 -4.17
C LEU A 307 5.31 16.69 -4.80
N GLU A 308 4.25 17.48 -4.88
CA GLU A 308 4.36 18.90 -5.22
C GLU A 308 5.12 19.68 -4.13
N LYS A 309 4.90 19.31 -2.85
CA LYS A 309 5.58 19.87 -1.68
C LYS A 309 6.21 18.75 -0.84
N ASN A 310 7.27 19.09 -0.12
CA ASN A 310 7.85 18.22 0.88
C ASN A 310 6.84 18.04 2.04
N SER A 311 6.94 16.91 2.75
CA SER A 311 6.03 16.56 3.83
C SER A 311 6.82 16.06 5.03
N PHE A 312 6.55 16.62 6.20
CA PHE A 312 7.15 16.23 7.47
C PHE A 312 6.08 16.07 8.53
N SER A 313 6.26 15.12 9.43
CA SER A 313 5.43 15.00 10.62
C SER A 313 6.22 14.44 11.80
N ALA A 314 5.83 14.83 13.00
CA ALA A 314 6.31 14.27 14.24
C ALA A 314 5.12 13.98 15.15
N GLY A 315 5.18 12.89 15.89
CA GLY A 315 4.13 12.44 16.78
C GLY A 315 4.68 11.82 18.04
N ILE A 316 3.85 11.84 19.08
CA ILE A 316 4.09 11.15 20.34
C ILE A 316 2.77 10.56 20.83
N ASN A 317 2.83 9.36 21.38
CA ASN A 317 1.73 8.74 22.11
C ASN A 317 2.23 8.20 23.46
N MET A 318 1.40 7.49 24.19
CA MET A 318 1.77 7.00 25.54
C MET A 318 2.76 5.83 25.50
N ILE A 319 3.25 5.39 24.35
CA ILE A 319 4.20 4.27 24.21
C ILE A 319 5.47 4.71 23.47
N ASN A 320 5.33 5.52 22.41
CA ASN A 320 6.44 5.85 21.52
C ASN A 320 6.34 7.28 20.97
N ALA A 321 7.46 7.76 20.45
CA ALA A 321 7.56 8.96 19.62
C ALA A 321 8.05 8.56 18.24
N ASP A 322 7.55 9.26 17.19
CA ASP A 322 7.92 9.01 15.80
C ASP A 322 8.13 10.29 15.01
N VAL A 323 8.95 10.18 13.99
CA VAL A 323 9.18 11.20 12.98
C VAL A 323 9.04 10.60 11.59
N TYR A 324 8.52 11.39 10.67
CA TYR A 324 8.39 11.06 9.25
C TYR A 324 8.78 12.25 8.40
N GLY A 325 9.52 12.01 7.34
CA GLY A 325 9.87 13.02 6.34
C GLY A 325 9.91 12.45 4.94
N LYS A 326 9.32 13.19 4.00
CA LYS A 326 9.45 12.93 2.56
C LYS A 326 9.94 14.20 1.89
N TYR A 327 11.10 14.13 1.27
CA TYR A 327 11.80 15.24 0.66
C TYR A 327 12.10 14.95 -0.81
N ASN A 328 11.65 15.83 -1.71
CA ASN A 328 11.96 15.76 -3.13
C ASN A 328 13.36 16.33 -3.39
N LEU A 329 14.29 15.46 -3.79
CA LEU A 329 15.64 15.86 -4.20
C LEU A 329 15.62 16.53 -5.58
N SER A 330 14.69 16.11 -6.44
CA SER A 330 14.45 16.68 -7.77
C SER A 330 13.01 16.39 -8.22
N LYS A 331 12.61 16.87 -9.41
CA LYS A 331 11.31 16.48 -10.04
C LYS A 331 11.21 14.97 -10.34
N LYS A 332 12.33 14.24 -10.30
CA LYS A 332 12.42 12.82 -10.67
C LYS A 332 12.88 11.92 -9.52
N SER A 333 13.26 12.48 -8.38
CA SER A 333 13.75 11.71 -7.25
C SER A 333 13.31 12.26 -5.90
N TYR A 334 13.11 11.36 -4.94
CA TYR A 334 12.80 11.72 -3.56
C TYR A 334 13.42 10.71 -2.60
N ILE A 335 13.57 11.15 -1.36
CA ILE A 335 13.88 10.34 -0.21
C ILE A 335 12.74 10.40 0.80
N GLU A 336 12.44 9.26 1.42
CA GLU A 336 11.45 9.15 2.49
C GLU A 336 12.10 8.43 3.67
N ILE A 337 12.01 9.00 4.85
CA ILE A 337 12.61 8.48 6.07
C ILE A 337 11.54 8.48 7.16
N SER A 338 11.54 7.42 7.97
CA SER A 338 10.79 7.36 9.20
C SER A 338 11.63 6.72 10.28
N ALA A 339 11.43 7.17 11.50
CA ALA A 339 11.97 6.53 12.68
C ALA A 339 10.96 6.61 13.81
N ARG A 340 10.88 5.55 14.60
CA ARG A 340 10.05 5.45 15.79
C ARG A 340 10.87 4.82 16.91
N LYS A 341 10.72 5.35 18.13
CA LYS A 341 11.34 4.79 19.33
C LYS A 341 10.33 4.79 20.47
N SER A 342 10.37 3.73 21.31
CA SER A 342 9.65 3.70 22.58
C SER A 342 10.13 4.82 23.50
N ILE A 343 9.21 5.32 24.36
CA ILE A 343 9.51 6.25 25.44
C ILE A 343 9.52 5.55 26.80
N THR A 344 9.40 4.23 26.78
CA THR A 344 9.17 3.37 27.96
C THR A 344 10.41 3.20 28.83
N ASP A 345 11.58 3.56 28.29
CA ASP A 345 12.86 3.57 29.02
C ASP A 345 13.00 4.74 30.01
N PHE A 346 12.21 5.78 29.89
CA PHE A 346 12.23 6.97 30.75
C PHE A 346 10.86 7.43 31.27
N LEU A 347 9.74 6.90 30.74
CA LEU A 347 8.39 7.27 31.14
C LEU A 347 7.46 6.05 31.23
N GLU A 348 7.11 5.67 32.47
CA GLU A 348 6.06 4.66 32.68
C GLU A 348 4.68 5.30 32.55
N THR A 349 4.00 4.97 31.44
CA THR A 349 2.63 5.42 31.19
C THR A 349 1.61 4.36 31.63
N PRO A 350 0.35 4.73 31.90
CA PRO A 350 -0.71 3.75 32.17
C PRO A 350 -0.86 2.71 31.03
N THR A 351 -0.72 3.10 29.76
CA THR A 351 -0.76 2.18 28.63
C THR A 351 0.38 1.18 28.65
N TYR A 352 1.60 1.65 28.95
CA TYR A 352 2.78 0.78 29.07
C TYR A 352 2.61 -0.25 30.19
N LYS A 353 2.09 0.18 31.35
CA LYS A 353 1.85 -0.71 32.47
C LYS A 353 0.88 -1.84 32.12
N GLU A 354 -0.25 -1.52 31.49
CA GLU A 354 -1.24 -2.52 31.05
C GLU A 354 -0.65 -3.50 30.02
N TYR A 355 0.17 -2.99 29.08
CA TYR A 355 0.87 -3.84 28.11
C TYR A 355 1.88 -4.75 28.78
N PHE A 356 2.64 -4.20 29.71
CA PHE A 356 3.63 -4.96 30.46
C PHE A 356 2.98 -6.06 31.31
N ASP A 357 1.94 -5.73 32.09
CA ASP A 357 1.22 -6.67 32.92
C ASP A 357 0.62 -7.80 32.08
N LYS A 358 0.11 -7.51 30.87
CA LYS A 358 -0.41 -8.53 29.95
C LYS A 358 0.68 -9.48 29.42
N VAL A 359 1.80 -8.93 28.94
CA VAL A 359 2.87 -9.74 28.31
C VAL A 359 3.51 -10.71 29.32
N PHE A 360 3.69 -10.24 30.54
CA PHE A 360 4.43 -11.01 31.57
C PHE A 360 3.56 -11.87 32.46
N GLN A 361 2.27 -12.04 32.17
CA GLN A 361 1.42 -13.03 32.86
C GLN A 361 1.97 -14.44 32.67
N ASN A 362 2.10 -15.20 33.78
CA ASN A 362 2.44 -16.63 33.79
C ASN A 362 3.74 -16.96 33.02
N THR A 363 4.72 -16.08 33.04
CA THR A 363 6.05 -16.29 32.47
C THR A 363 7.03 -16.79 33.53
N THR A 364 8.19 -17.32 33.12
CA THR A 364 9.27 -17.68 34.06
C THR A 364 9.75 -16.48 34.88
N ILE A 365 9.59 -15.27 34.33
CA ILE A 365 9.92 -14.01 34.99
C ILE A 365 8.99 -13.71 36.17
N THR A 366 7.69 -14.08 36.07
CA THR A 366 6.72 -13.85 37.17
C THR A 366 6.70 -14.97 38.17
N ASP A 367 6.98 -16.21 37.77
CA ASP A 367 7.02 -17.38 38.68
C ASP A 367 8.05 -17.21 39.82
N PHE A 368 9.16 -16.50 39.54
CA PHE A 368 10.21 -16.22 40.54
C PHE A 368 9.73 -15.33 41.71
N SER A 369 8.70 -14.52 41.49
CA SER A 369 8.13 -13.63 42.51
C SER A 369 7.09 -14.27 43.43
N GLN A 370 6.60 -15.48 43.12
CA GLN A 370 5.49 -16.12 43.83
C GLN A 370 5.92 -16.97 45.05
N THR A 371 7.24 -17.06 45.30
CA THR A 371 7.75 -17.78 46.46
C THR A 371 7.47 -17.02 47.75
N GLN A 372 6.71 -17.58 48.68
CA GLN A 372 6.38 -16.94 49.99
C GLN A 372 7.63 -16.76 50.85
N ASN A 373 7.70 -15.61 51.57
CA ASN A 373 8.77 -15.27 52.52
C ASN A 373 10.14 -14.98 51.88
N VAL A 374 10.16 -14.34 50.75
CA VAL A 374 11.38 -13.97 50.03
C VAL A 374 11.43 -12.46 49.86
N ASP A 375 12.57 -11.83 50.22
CA ASP A 375 12.83 -10.44 49.83
C ASP A 375 13.17 -10.43 48.34
N TYR A 376 12.24 -9.89 47.51
CA TYR A 376 12.28 -9.95 46.09
C TYR A 376 12.46 -8.57 45.47
N ARG A 377 13.44 -8.42 44.59
CA ARG A 377 13.65 -7.24 43.78
C ARG A 377 13.65 -7.62 42.29
N SER A 378 12.90 -6.86 41.49
CA SER A 378 12.91 -7.01 40.03
C SER A 378 13.09 -5.63 39.37
N ASP A 379 14.04 -5.54 38.43
CA ASP A 379 14.25 -4.40 37.57
C ASP A 379 14.02 -4.84 36.15
N LYS A 380 13.09 -4.17 35.46
CA LYS A 380 12.58 -4.60 34.15
C LYS A 380 12.66 -3.43 33.20
N LYS A 381 13.37 -3.60 32.09
CA LYS A 381 13.52 -2.59 31.05
C LYS A 381 13.14 -3.17 29.70
N PHE A 382 12.20 -2.53 29.03
CA PHE A 382 11.83 -2.84 27.66
C PHE A 382 11.93 -1.60 26.80
N ASP A 383 12.62 -1.72 25.66
CA ASP A 383 12.68 -0.68 24.65
C ASP A 383 12.58 -1.27 23.23
N PHE A 384 12.09 -0.45 22.30
CA PHE A 384 12.05 -0.80 20.90
C PHE A 384 12.33 0.39 19.99
N TYR A 385 12.78 0.12 18.79
CA TYR A 385 12.81 1.09 17.69
C TYR A 385 12.54 0.43 16.34
N ASP A 386 12.01 1.20 15.41
CA ASP A 386 11.97 0.89 13.99
C ASP A 386 12.38 2.10 13.18
N ALA A 387 12.97 1.84 12.01
CA ALA A 387 13.30 2.88 11.05
C ALA A 387 13.17 2.35 9.62
N THR A 388 12.77 3.24 8.72
CA THR A 388 12.67 2.94 7.28
C THR A 388 13.32 4.04 6.47
N LEU A 389 13.90 3.64 5.33
CA LEU A 389 14.41 4.55 4.32
C LEU A 389 13.94 4.07 2.95
N LYS A 390 13.39 4.99 2.16
CA LYS A 390 13.08 4.80 0.75
C LYS A 390 13.80 5.86 -0.07
N TYR A 391 14.46 5.41 -1.13
CA TYR A 391 14.94 6.28 -2.21
C TYR A 391 14.31 5.87 -3.52
N ALA A 392 13.73 6.81 -4.25
CA ALA A 392 13.13 6.55 -5.55
C ALA A 392 13.65 7.53 -6.60
N GLN A 393 14.01 7.00 -7.76
CA GLN A 393 14.59 7.73 -8.88
C GLN A 393 13.93 7.31 -10.19
N LYS A 394 13.40 8.28 -10.95
CA LYS A 394 13.00 8.08 -12.37
C LYS A 394 14.19 8.41 -13.27
N ILE A 395 14.56 7.47 -14.15
CA ILE A 395 15.65 7.61 -15.12
C ILE A 395 15.03 7.73 -16.50
N GLY A 396 15.16 8.91 -17.12
CA GLY A 396 14.41 9.20 -18.35
C GLY A 396 12.91 9.14 -18.13
N ASN A 397 12.18 8.57 -19.10
CA ASN A 397 10.72 8.42 -19.06
C ASN A 397 10.28 6.95 -18.92
N LYS A 398 11.21 6.00 -18.98
CA LYS A 398 10.93 4.56 -19.05
C LYS A 398 11.32 3.81 -17.79
N ASP A 399 12.38 4.22 -17.12
CA ASP A 399 12.96 3.48 -16.01
C ASP A 399 12.70 4.14 -14.67
N GLN A 400 12.51 3.32 -13.65
CA GLN A 400 12.40 3.72 -12.26
C GLN A 400 13.16 2.75 -11.38
N ILE A 401 14.00 3.27 -10.48
CA ILE A 401 14.70 2.51 -9.45
C ILE A 401 14.15 2.94 -8.10
N VAL A 402 13.92 1.96 -7.23
CA VAL A 402 13.50 2.18 -5.85
C VAL A 402 14.36 1.32 -4.93
N LEU A 403 14.91 1.93 -3.91
CA LEU A 403 15.58 1.25 -2.80
C LEU A 403 14.71 1.43 -1.55
N ASP A 404 14.38 0.33 -0.90
CA ASP A 404 13.65 0.27 0.37
C ASP A 404 14.52 -0.42 1.42
N LEU A 405 14.66 0.18 2.60
CA LEU A 405 15.34 -0.39 3.76
C LEU A 405 14.45 -0.29 5.00
N ILE A 406 14.48 -1.32 5.83
CA ILE A 406 13.76 -1.36 7.11
C ILE A 406 14.64 -2.01 8.18
N THR A 407 14.56 -1.48 9.40
CA THR A 407 15.14 -2.09 10.58
C THR A 407 14.15 -2.02 11.74
N ILE A 408 14.06 -3.11 12.51
CA ILE A 408 13.16 -3.28 13.65
C ILE A 408 13.97 -3.92 14.75
N LYS A 409 13.83 -3.44 15.99
CA LYS A 409 14.47 -4.04 17.15
C LYS A 409 13.61 -3.90 18.40
N ASP A 410 13.52 -4.97 19.14
CA ASP A 410 13.01 -5.05 20.52
C ASP A 410 14.12 -5.53 21.45
N ASN A 411 14.20 -4.97 22.65
CA ASN A 411 15.15 -5.35 23.68
C ASN A 411 14.41 -5.39 25.03
N LEU A 412 14.47 -6.55 25.70
CA LEU A 412 13.99 -6.73 27.05
C LEU A 412 15.15 -7.15 27.93
N GLU A 413 15.37 -6.46 29.01
CA GLU A 413 16.30 -6.80 30.08
C GLU A 413 15.55 -6.92 31.39
N VAL A 414 15.70 -8.06 32.08
CA VAL A 414 15.06 -8.32 33.36
C VAL A 414 16.10 -8.82 34.34
N PHE A 415 16.41 -8.01 35.34
CA PHE A 415 17.23 -8.40 36.45
C PHE A 415 16.34 -8.72 37.66
N GLN A 416 16.53 -9.89 38.25
CA GLN A 416 15.80 -10.33 39.42
C GLN A 416 16.73 -10.80 40.52
N SER A 417 16.38 -10.48 41.75
CA SER A 417 17.11 -10.90 42.94
C SER A 417 16.13 -11.34 44.00
N ALA A 418 16.36 -12.49 44.56
CA ALA A 418 15.59 -13.01 45.67
C ALA A 418 16.53 -13.47 46.80
N THR A 419 16.17 -13.12 48.03
CA THR A 419 16.92 -13.56 49.22
C THR A 419 16.05 -14.48 50.05
N ALA A 420 16.42 -15.77 50.11
CA ALA A 420 15.73 -16.77 50.93
C ALA A 420 16.73 -17.49 51.82
N TYR A 421 16.44 -17.57 53.13
CA TYR A 421 17.30 -18.24 54.11
C TYR A 421 18.78 -17.78 54.08
N GLY A 422 19.03 -16.50 53.82
CA GLY A 422 20.37 -15.91 53.73
C GLY A 422 21.12 -16.19 52.41
N ILE A 423 20.49 -16.89 51.47
CA ILE A 423 21.05 -17.15 50.13
C ILE A 423 20.46 -16.16 49.14
N ILE A 424 21.35 -15.45 48.47
CA ILE A 424 20.98 -14.52 47.40
C ILE A 424 20.98 -15.28 46.04
N ARG A 425 19.84 -15.30 45.37
CA ARG A 425 19.68 -15.83 44.03
C ARG A 425 19.47 -14.65 43.08
N THR A 426 20.27 -14.56 42.04
CA THR A 426 20.11 -13.52 41.03
C THR A 426 20.00 -14.14 39.64
N GLU A 427 19.08 -13.58 38.84
CA GLU A 427 18.90 -13.92 37.44
C GLU A 427 18.98 -12.65 36.60
N ASN A 428 19.65 -12.76 35.49
CA ASN A 428 19.69 -11.72 34.46
C ASN A 428 19.23 -12.32 33.14
N ASN A 429 18.08 -11.90 32.70
CA ASN A 429 17.39 -12.41 31.53
C ASN A 429 17.37 -11.30 30.43
N VAL A 430 17.89 -11.61 29.25
CA VAL A 430 17.90 -10.71 28.10
C VAL A 430 17.19 -11.38 26.93
N LEU A 431 16.18 -10.70 26.38
CA LEU A 431 15.50 -11.16 25.17
C LEU A 431 15.59 -10.05 24.10
N ARG A 432 16.20 -10.39 22.96
CA ARG A 432 16.34 -9.49 21.81
C ARG A 432 15.66 -10.06 20.60
N GLN A 433 14.87 -9.24 19.94
CA GLN A 433 14.25 -9.59 18.66
C GLN A 433 14.57 -8.49 17.65
N GLN A 434 15.08 -8.87 16.49
CA GLN A 434 15.46 -7.87 15.48
C GLN A 434 15.17 -8.36 14.06
N ASN A 435 14.85 -7.42 13.17
CA ASN A 435 14.67 -7.68 11.75
C ASN A 435 15.30 -6.56 10.92
N TYR A 436 16.05 -6.96 9.89
CA TYR A 436 16.60 -6.08 8.87
C TYR A 436 16.07 -6.50 7.51
N GLY A 437 15.69 -5.54 6.70
CA GLY A 437 15.24 -5.83 5.34
C GLY A 437 15.70 -4.79 4.34
N GLY A 438 15.98 -5.25 3.13
CA GLY A 438 16.31 -4.39 2.00
C GLY A 438 15.70 -4.91 0.71
N ASN A 439 15.19 -4.02 -0.15
CA ASN A 439 14.71 -4.33 -1.48
C ASN A 439 15.18 -3.30 -2.49
N LEU A 440 15.79 -3.76 -3.57
CA LEU A 440 16.12 -2.97 -4.75
C LEU A 440 15.17 -3.36 -5.88
N SER A 441 14.35 -2.41 -6.34
CA SER A 441 13.37 -2.59 -7.40
C SER A 441 13.74 -1.76 -8.62
N TRP A 442 13.76 -2.39 -9.79
CA TRP A 442 13.84 -1.73 -11.08
C TRP A 442 12.57 -2.02 -11.86
N LYS A 443 11.93 -0.96 -12.39
CA LYS A 443 10.76 -1.03 -13.25
C LYS A 443 11.06 -0.34 -14.57
N ARG A 444 10.81 -1.03 -15.70
CA ARG A 444 10.93 -0.48 -17.05
C ARG A 444 9.63 -0.57 -17.80
N ASN A 445 9.17 0.56 -18.30
CA ASN A 445 8.09 0.66 -19.26
C ASN A 445 8.71 0.64 -20.68
N TRP A 446 8.73 -0.54 -21.33
CA TRP A 446 9.27 -0.69 -22.67
C TRP A 446 8.47 0.13 -23.67
N ASN A 447 7.17 0.02 -23.55
CA ASN A 447 6.14 0.77 -24.26
C ASN A 447 4.87 0.79 -23.37
N PRO A 448 3.76 1.44 -23.80
CA PRO A 448 2.53 1.48 -23.03
C PRO A 448 1.93 0.10 -22.69
N PHE A 449 2.28 -0.95 -23.43
CA PHE A 449 1.71 -2.29 -23.31
C PHE A 449 2.60 -3.29 -22.56
N ASN A 450 3.89 -3.02 -22.44
CA ASN A 450 4.85 -3.96 -21.87
C ASN A 450 5.66 -3.31 -20.75
N ILE A 451 5.56 -3.90 -19.57
CA ILE A 451 6.24 -3.44 -18.36
C ILE A 451 6.99 -4.62 -17.77
N THR A 452 8.27 -4.43 -17.45
CA THR A 452 9.08 -5.38 -16.69
C THR A 452 9.42 -4.80 -15.32
N LYS A 453 9.31 -5.61 -14.28
CA LYS A 453 9.72 -5.28 -12.93
C LYS A 453 10.68 -6.36 -12.41
N VAL A 454 11.80 -5.92 -11.86
CA VAL A 454 12.80 -6.79 -11.20
C VAL A 454 12.95 -6.32 -9.76
N ASN A 455 12.92 -7.27 -8.82
CA ASN A 455 13.19 -7.01 -7.42
C ASN A 455 14.25 -7.96 -6.90
N ILE A 456 15.19 -7.45 -6.11
CA ILE A 456 16.15 -8.22 -5.35
C ILE A 456 15.98 -7.80 -3.90
N TYR A 457 15.69 -8.77 -3.03
CA TYR A 457 15.45 -8.46 -1.63
C TYR A 457 16.19 -9.40 -0.69
N ASN A 458 16.47 -8.89 0.48
CA ASN A 458 16.94 -9.63 1.65
C ASN A 458 16.06 -9.30 2.84
N SER A 459 15.80 -10.28 3.69
CA SER A 459 15.19 -10.14 5.02
C SER A 459 15.93 -11.02 6.00
N SER A 460 16.37 -10.45 7.12
CA SER A 460 17.06 -11.16 8.19
C SER A 460 16.30 -10.94 9.50
N TYR A 461 15.92 -12.01 10.16
CA TYR A 461 15.27 -12.03 11.46
C TYR A 461 16.12 -12.79 12.46
N GLU A 462 16.18 -12.30 13.68
CA GLU A 462 16.88 -12.93 14.81
C GLU A 462 16.04 -12.78 16.08
N LEU A 463 15.92 -13.87 16.81
CA LEU A 463 15.41 -13.93 18.19
C LEU A 463 16.50 -14.57 19.04
N LEU A 464 16.96 -13.84 20.08
CA LEU A 464 18.00 -14.27 20.99
C LEU A 464 17.49 -14.14 22.44
N ALA A 465 17.56 -15.23 23.20
CA ALA A 465 17.35 -15.24 24.64
C ALA A 465 18.65 -15.66 25.37
N ASP A 466 19.02 -14.89 26.36
CA ASP A 466 20.20 -15.13 27.23
C ASP A 466 19.72 -15.09 28.68
N GLN A 467 19.79 -16.22 29.38
CA GLN A 467 19.45 -16.37 30.78
C GLN A 467 20.66 -16.74 31.60
N LYS A 468 21.01 -15.91 32.56
CA LYS A 468 22.09 -16.15 33.49
C LYS A 468 21.57 -16.28 34.91
N ASN A 469 21.64 -17.49 35.47
CA ASN A 469 21.35 -17.79 36.89
C ASN A 469 22.66 -17.93 37.65
N THR A 470 22.92 -16.99 38.56
CA THR A 470 24.19 -16.96 39.30
C THR A 470 24.24 -17.99 40.42
N TYR A 471 23.13 -18.37 40.98
CA TYR A 471 23.07 -19.40 42.05
C TYR A 471 23.40 -20.80 41.52
N GLU A 472 22.84 -21.16 40.40
CA GLU A 472 23.08 -22.46 39.72
C GLU A 472 24.35 -22.41 38.86
N ASN A 473 25.00 -21.27 38.74
CA ASN A 473 26.09 -21.03 37.81
C ASN A 473 25.74 -21.51 36.39
N GLN A 474 24.50 -21.23 35.97
CA GLN A 474 23.95 -21.68 34.72
C GLN A 474 23.81 -20.51 33.74
N LEU A 475 24.17 -20.78 32.50
CA LEU A 475 23.91 -19.89 31.35
C LEU A 475 23.12 -20.68 30.30
N VAL A 476 21.96 -20.16 29.89
CA VAL A 476 21.15 -20.72 28.81
C VAL A 476 21.07 -19.68 27.70
N ILE A 477 21.48 -20.05 26.49
CA ILE A 477 21.37 -19.23 25.27
C ILE A 477 20.49 -19.96 24.28
N GLN A 478 19.44 -19.28 23.80
CA GLN A 478 18.54 -19.77 22.75
C GLN A 478 18.52 -18.74 21.61
N GLU A 479 18.73 -19.20 20.39
CA GLU A 479 18.73 -18.35 19.20
C GLU A 479 17.91 -18.99 18.10
N ASN A 480 17.10 -18.18 17.40
CA ASN A 480 16.41 -18.52 16.16
C ASN A 480 16.66 -17.44 15.13
N THR A 481 17.39 -17.78 14.05
CA THR A 481 17.66 -16.84 12.95
C THR A 481 17.04 -17.29 11.65
N VAL A 482 16.50 -16.36 10.88
CA VAL A 482 15.98 -16.56 9.52
C VAL A 482 16.65 -15.60 8.59
N ASN A 483 17.29 -16.09 7.52
CA ASN A 483 17.82 -15.29 6.43
C ASN A 483 17.06 -15.65 5.15
N ASN A 484 16.42 -14.69 4.52
CA ASN A 484 15.62 -14.89 3.31
C ASN A 484 16.08 -13.96 2.21
N ASN A 485 16.62 -14.53 1.13
CA ASN A 485 17.06 -13.83 -0.07
C ASN A 485 16.12 -14.17 -1.23
N GLY A 486 15.74 -13.17 -2.01
CA GLY A 486 14.86 -13.40 -3.15
C GLY A 486 15.19 -12.55 -4.37
N PHE A 487 14.91 -13.12 -5.53
CA PHE A 487 14.92 -12.49 -6.83
C PHE A 487 13.56 -12.70 -7.49
N ASN A 488 12.93 -11.61 -7.94
CA ASN A 488 11.64 -11.65 -8.62
C ASN A 488 11.73 -10.90 -9.96
N LEU A 489 11.35 -11.58 -11.03
CA LEU A 489 11.13 -11.02 -12.35
C LEU A 489 9.64 -11.11 -12.66
N GLU A 490 9.02 -10.01 -13.03
CA GLU A 490 7.61 -9.90 -13.40
C GLU A 490 7.49 -9.12 -14.71
N ASN A 491 6.81 -9.69 -15.69
CA ASN A 491 6.42 -9.03 -16.92
C ASN A 491 4.90 -8.85 -16.95
N ASN A 492 4.47 -7.66 -17.37
CA ASN A 492 3.06 -7.32 -17.57
C ASN A 492 2.85 -6.97 -19.02
N HIS A 493 1.94 -7.70 -19.71
CA HIS A 493 1.60 -7.54 -21.10
C HIS A 493 0.13 -7.15 -21.23
N ILE A 494 -0.13 -5.90 -21.57
CA ILE A 494 -1.48 -5.40 -21.85
C ILE A 494 -1.81 -5.75 -23.31
N ILE A 495 -2.58 -6.81 -23.52
CA ILE A 495 -2.94 -7.30 -24.85
C ILE A 495 -3.97 -6.37 -25.51
N ASN A 496 -4.95 -5.93 -24.74
CA ASN A 496 -5.93 -4.92 -25.13
C ASN A 496 -6.57 -4.28 -23.88
N SER A 497 -7.56 -3.42 -24.05
CA SER A 497 -8.24 -2.72 -22.96
C SER A 497 -8.95 -3.63 -21.93
N LYS A 498 -9.20 -4.90 -22.27
CA LYS A 498 -9.90 -5.86 -21.42
C LYS A 498 -9.01 -6.99 -20.93
N PHE A 499 -7.96 -7.32 -21.66
CA PHE A 499 -7.13 -8.49 -21.36
C PHE A 499 -5.68 -8.11 -21.08
N THR A 500 -5.17 -8.55 -19.91
CA THR A 500 -3.77 -8.43 -19.48
C THR A 500 -3.22 -9.81 -19.16
N PHE A 501 -1.98 -10.07 -19.55
CA PHE A 501 -1.24 -11.28 -19.23
C PHE A 501 0.01 -10.93 -18.43
N ASN A 502 0.26 -11.66 -17.35
CA ASN A 502 1.46 -11.53 -16.52
C ASN A 502 2.20 -12.86 -16.53
N ASP A 503 3.50 -12.79 -16.72
CA ASP A 503 4.40 -13.91 -16.50
C ASP A 503 5.55 -13.49 -15.58
N GLY A 504 6.17 -14.48 -14.95
CA GLY A 504 7.27 -14.17 -14.04
C GLY A 504 8.02 -15.39 -13.56
N TYR A 505 9.19 -15.10 -13.01
CA TYR A 505 10.04 -16.06 -12.35
C TYR A 505 10.46 -15.53 -10.98
N GLN A 506 10.46 -16.41 -9.98
CA GLN A 506 10.91 -16.09 -8.63
C GLN A 506 11.90 -17.14 -8.14
N TYR A 507 13.00 -16.66 -7.58
CA TYR A 507 13.94 -17.46 -6.80
C TYR A 507 13.87 -17.01 -5.35
N ASN A 508 13.82 -17.97 -4.45
CA ASN A 508 13.82 -17.72 -3.01
C ASN A 508 14.77 -18.71 -2.31
N GLU A 509 15.71 -18.19 -1.54
CA GLU A 509 16.56 -18.96 -0.65
C GLU A 509 16.27 -18.55 0.79
N MET A 510 15.91 -19.53 1.62
CA MET A 510 15.65 -19.35 3.04
C MET A 510 16.58 -20.23 3.86
N GLY A 511 17.38 -19.61 4.71
CA GLY A 511 18.21 -20.29 5.71
C GLY A 511 17.65 -20.06 7.11
N ILE A 512 17.43 -21.12 7.88
CA ILE A 512 16.98 -21.03 9.27
C ILE A 512 18.01 -21.73 10.17
N THR A 513 18.42 -21.05 11.25
CA THR A 513 19.30 -21.58 12.27
C THR A 513 18.57 -21.57 13.61
N ASN A 514 18.61 -22.69 14.31
CA ASN A 514 18.20 -22.83 15.70
C ASN A 514 19.42 -23.23 16.52
N LEU A 515 19.75 -22.47 17.54
CA LEU A 515 20.85 -22.74 18.46
C LEU A 515 20.31 -22.78 19.88
N GLU A 516 20.74 -23.77 20.61
CA GLU A 516 20.54 -23.93 22.04
C GLU A 516 21.87 -24.31 22.70
N ARG A 517 22.27 -23.56 23.67
CA ARG A 517 23.49 -23.79 24.44
C ARG A 517 23.16 -23.63 25.92
N VAL A 518 23.48 -24.63 26.68
CA VAL A 518 23.43 -24.61 28.16
C VAL A 518 24.85 -24.80 28.65
N GLN A 519 25.24 -24.01 29.64
CA GLN A 519 26.44 -24.19 30.40
C GLN A 519 26.02 -24.59 31.81
N ASN A 520 26.51 -25.72 32.25
CA ASN A 520 26.17 -26.33 33.56
C ASN A 520 24.70 -26.76 33.73
N PRO A 521 24.33 -28.01 33.27
CA PRO A 521 25.21 -28.97 32.60
C PRO A 521 25.51 -28.54 31.17
N ASP A 522 26.65 -29.01 30.62
CA ASP A 522 27.06 -28.64 29.27
C ASP A 522 26.14 -29.31 28.23
N PHE A 523 25.45 -28.49 27.43
CA PHE A 523 24.64 -28.94 26.31
C PHE A 523 24.78 -27.94 25.13
N TYR A 524 24.91 -28.49 23.93
CA TYR A 524 25.01 -27.66 22.70
C TYR A 524 24.27 -28.34 21.56
N ARG A 525 23.32 -27.61 20.97
CA ARG A 525 22.60 -28.04 19.77
C ARG A 525 22.50 -26.86 18.80
N LYS A 526 23.03 -27.08 17.59
CA LYS A 526 22.86 -26.11 16.49
C LYS A 526 22.35 -26.85 15.26
N VAL A 527 21.19 -26.41 14.77
CA VAL A 527 20.58 -26.94 13.54
C VAL A 527 20.49 -25.80 12.55
N LYS A 528 21.06 -25.99 11.37
CA LYS A 528 20.97 -25.05 10.24
C LYS A 528 20.40 -25.76 9.04
N ASP A 529 19.30 -25.25 8.53
CA ASP A 529 18.61 -25.72 7.33
C ASP A 529 18.55 -24.61 6.28
N VAL A 530 18.69 -24.99 4.99
CA VAL A 530 18.56 -24.09 3.85
C VAL A 530 17.59 -24.71 2.85
N LEU A 531 16.66 -23.90 2.34
CA LEU A 531 15.69 -24.29 1.33
C LEU A 531 15.74 -23.29 0.16
N ARG A 532 15.81 -23.82 -1.07
CA ARG A 532 15.75 -23.05 -2.30
C ARG A 532 14.52 -23.43 -3.07
N THR A 533 13.82 -22.43 -3.56
CA THR A 533 12.60 -22.60 -4.33
C THR A 533 12.67 -21.76 -5.60
N HIS A 534 12.40 -22.39 -6.74
CA HIS A 534 12.22 -21.74 -8.03
C HIS A 534 10.74 -21.76 -8.36
N ALA A 535 10.18 -20.66 -8.80
CA ALA A 535 8.79 -20.58 -9.19
C ALA A 535 8.61 -19.93 -10.55
N LEU A 536 7.87 -20.60 -11.43
CA LEU A 536 7.34 -20.03 -12.67
C LEU A 536 5.89 -19.61 -12.44
N ILE A 537 5.54 -18.40 -12.83
CA ILE A 537 4.23 -17.81 -12.64
C ILE A 537 3.62 -17.40 -13.96
N LEU A 538 2.34 -17.74 -14.16
CA LEU A 538 1.53 -17.36 -15.31
C LEU A 538 0.18 -16.90 -14.81
N GLU A 539 -0.28 -15.71 -15.23
CA GLU A 539 -1.57 -15.15 -14.76
C GLU A 539 -2.23 -14.35 -15.90
N GLY A 540 -3.48 -14.68 -16.23
CA GLY A 540 -4.30 -13.96 -17.18
C GLY A 540 -5.42 -13.22 -16.45
N LYS A 541 -5.68 -11.98 -16.84
CA LYS A 541 -6.72 -11.11 -16.28
C LYS A 541 -7.61 -10.60 -17.41
N TYR A 542 -8.92 -10.81 -17.29
CA TYR A 542 -9.95 -10.21 -18.10
C TYR A 542 -10.80 -9.26 -17.25
N ASN A 543 -10.95 -8.01 -17.70
CA ASN A 543 -11.73 -6.99 -16.99
C ASN A 543 -12.56 -6.18 -17.99
N ASP A 544 -13.87 -6.42 -18.01
CA ASP A 544 -14.80 -5.70 -18.85
C ASP A 544 -15.80 -4.90 -17.99
N THR A 545 -15.60 -3.61 -17.92
CA THR A 545 -16.41 -2.68 -17.13
C THR A 545 -17.83 -2.51 -17.70
N ILE A 546 -18.04 -2.74 -18.99
CA ILE A 546 -19.33 -2.62 -19.68
C ILE A 546 -20.21 -3.81 -19.31
N SER A 547 -19.69 -5.03 -19.48
CA SER A 547 -20.38 -6.26 -19.10
C SER A 547 -20.30 -6.53 -17.58
N ARG A 548 -19.51 -5.75 -16.85
CA ARG A 548 -19.26 -5.91 -15.39
C ARG A 548 -18.73 -7.29 -15.02
N VAL A 549 -17.87 -7.83 -15.86
CA VAL A 549 -17.19 -9.11 -15.64
C VAL A 549 -15.72 -8.86 -15.34
N TYR A 550 -15.26 -9.40 -14.24
CA TYR A 550 -13.85 -9.54 -13.92
C TYR A 550 -13.53 -11.03 -13.76
N PHE A 551 -12.50 -11.49 -14.43
CA PHE A 551 -11.98 -12.85 -14.31
C PHE A 551 -10.47 -12.82 -14.29
N LYS A 552 -9.87 -13.51 -13.32
CA LYS A 552 -8.43 -13.71 -13.25
C LYS A 552 -8.16 -15.19 -12.95
N ALA A 553 -7.33 -15.80 -13.78
CA ALA A 553 -6.82 -17.15 -13.55
C ALA A 553 -5.31 -17.14 -13.61
N GLY A 554 -4.68 -17.81 -12.68
CA GLY A 554 -3.23 -17.92 -12.61
C GLY A 554 -2.76 -19.23 -12.04
N THR A 555 -1.51 -19.55 -12.28
CA THR A 555 -0.83 -20.70 -11.69
C THR A 555 0.59 -20.33 -11.30
N ARG A 556 1.02 -20.89 -10.19
CA ARG A 556 2.38 -20.86 -9.71
C ARG A 556 2.92 -22.29 -9.69
N ILE A 557 4.03 -22.53 -10.34
CA ILE A 557 4.70 -23.84 -10.38
C ILE A 557 6.00 -23.72 -9.60
N ASN A 558 6.01 -24.25 -8.40
CA ASN A 558 7.19 -24.26 -7.52
C ASN A 558 8.01 -25.53 -7.74
N TYR A 559 9.32 -25.37 -7.91
CA TYR A 559 10.31 -26.44 -7.78
C TYR A 559 11.11 -26.22 -6.50
N ILE A 560 11.07 -27.18 -5.58
CA ILE A 560 11.74 -27.12 -4.28
C ILE A 560 12.96 -28.06 -4.34
N GLU A 561 14.17 -27.48 -4.41
CA GLU A 561 15.41 -28.24 -4.61
C GLU A 561 15.63 -29.32 -3.53
N LYS A 562 15.50 -28.98 -2.24
CA LYS A 562 15.72 -29.90 -1.11
C LYS A 562 14.90 -31.18 -1.19
N PHE A 563 13.74 -31.12 -1.83
CA PHE A 563 12.79 -32.25 -1.90
C PHE A 563 12.64 -32.81 -3.31
N GLU A 564 13.31 -32.22 -4.31
CA GLU A 564 13.18 -32.52 -5.74
C GLU A 564 11.71 -32.57 -6.18
N LYS A 565 10.88 -31.62 -5.68
CA LYS A 565 9.43 -31.69 -5.78
C LYS A 565 8.84 -30.49 -6.52
N PHE A 566 7.95 -30.80 -7.48
CA PHE A 566 7.09 -29.80 -8.09
C PHE A 566 5.77 -29.67 -7.33
N ILE A 567 5.34 -28.41 -7.09
CA ILE A 567 4.04 -28.09 -6.51
C ILE A 567 3.36 -27.07 -7.40
N VAL A 568 2.15 -27.39 -7.88
CA VAL A 568 1.34 -26.52 -8.73
C VAL A 568 0.23 -25.88 -7.88
N GLU A 569 0.12 -24.55 -7.96
CA GLU A 569 -0.80 -23.73 -7.18
C GLU A 569 -1.71 -22.91 -8.11
N PRO A 570 -2.80 -23.49 -8.65
CA PRO A 570 -3.78 -22.76 -9.43
C PRO A 570 -4.62 -21.82 -8.55
N ARG A 571 -5.04 -20.70 -9.12
CA ARG A 571 -5.87 -19.67 -8.48
C ARG A 571 -6.87 -19.10 -9.46
N ILE A 572 -8.09 -18.84 -8.98
CA ILE A 572 -9.17 -18.30 -9.77
C ILE A 572 -9.88 -17.21 -8.97
N GLN A 573 -10.17 -16.11 -9.64
CA GLN A 573 -11.02 -15.03 -9.16
C GLN A 573 -12.05 -14.72 -10.25
N PHE A 574 -13.30 -14.66 -9.87
CA PHE A 574 -14.39 -14.28 -10.74
C PHE A 574 -15.33 -13.31 -10.01
N ASN A 575 -15.63 -12.18 -10.63
CA ASN A 575 -16.61 -11.24 -10.12
C ASN A 575 -17.56 -10.84 -11.25
N TYR A 576 -18.84 -10.91 -10.98
CA TYR A 576 -19.90 -10.56 -11.91
C TYR A 576 -20.88 -9.58 -11.30
N GLY A 577 -20.98 -8.40 -11.90
CA GLY A 577 -21.95 -7.38 -11.54
C GLY A 577 -23.35 -7.72 -12.10
N ILE A 578 -24.18 -8.43 -11.32
CA ILE A 578 -25.57 -8.76 -11.70
C ILE A 578 -26.38 -7.50 -11.99
N SER A 579 -26.14 -6.44 -11.21
CA SER A 579 -26.71 -5.11 -11.41
C SER A 579 -25.71 -4.02 -11.03
N LYS A 580 -26.11 -2.75 -11.10
CA LYS A 580 -25.29 -1.63 -10.56
C LYS A 580 -25.10 -1.70 -9.04
N SER A 581 -25.96 -2.43 -8.33
CA SER A 581 -25.99 -2.50 -6.87
C SER A 581 -25.65 -3.88 -6.30
N LEU A 582 -25.61 -4.92 -7.13
CA LEU A 582 -25.44 -6.31 -6.70
C LEU A 582 -24.36 -6.98 -7.52
N SER A 583 -23.37 -7.60 -6.86
CA SER A 583 -22.34 -8.42 -7.49
C SER A 583 -22.17 -9.75 -6.78
N LEU A 584 -21.76 -10.75 -7.55
CA LEU A 584 -21.38 -12.08 -7.10
C LEU A 584 -19.89 -12.27 -7.31
N GLU A 585 -19.18 -12.82 -6.32
CA GLU A 585 -17.74 -13.08 -6.37
C GLU A 585 -17.47 -14.53 -5.99
N LEU A 586 -16.59 -15.18 -6.75
CA LEU A 586 -16.09 -16.52 -6.49
C LEU A 586 -14.56 -16.47 -6.46
N LEU A 587 -13.96 -16.89 -5.36
CA LEU A 587 -12.50 -16.95 -5.17
C LEU A 587 -12.09 -18.38 -4.82
N SER A 588 -11.03 -18.86 -5.46
CA SER A 588 -10.44 -20.18 -5.15
C SER A 588 -8.94 -20.16 -5.32
N GLU A 589 -8.22 -20.80 -4.40
CA GLU A 589 -6.76 -20.94 -4.50
C GLU A 589 -6.26 -22.23 -3.85
N LEU A 590 -5.21 -22.80 -4.46
CA LEU A 590 -4.35 -23.79 -3.86
C LEU A 590 -3.01 -23.13 -3.53
N LYS A 591 -2.48 -23.39 -2.34
CA LYS A 591 -1.23 -22.77 -1.86
C LYS A 591 -0.38 -23.75 -1.09
N SER A 592 0.93 -23.48 -1.00
CA SER A 592 1.86 -24.21 -0.14
C SER A 592 2.76 -23.27 0.66
N GLN A 593 3.29 -23.77 1.76
CA GLN A 593 4.22 -23.09 2.65
C GLN A 593 5.29 -24.06 3.13
N ASN A 594 6.56 -23.63 3.02
CA ASN A 594 7.73 -24.48 3.30
C ASN A 594 8.41 -24.16 4.64
N SER A 595 7.99 -23.09 5.31
CA SER A 595 8.48 -22.67 6.63
C SER A 595 7.30 -22.43 7.55
N GLN A 596 7.43 -22.79 8.81
CA GLN A 596 6.38 -22.62 9.82
C GLN A 596 7.00 -22.33 11.19
N GLN A 597 6.20 -21.80 12.09
CA GLN A 597 6.60 -21.65 13.48
C GLN A 597 6.13 -22.85 14.30
N ILE A 598 6.99 -23.30 15.20
CA ILE A 598 6.68 -24.36 16.16
C ILE A 598 6.98 -23.90 17.58
N ILE A 599 6.29 -24.53 18.54
CA ILE A 599 6.62 -24.49 19.97
C ILE A 599 7.26 -25.83 20.31
N ASP A 600 8.53 -25.83 20.73
CA ASP A 600 9.21 -27.00 21.25
C ASP A 600 8.89 -27.21 22.73
N LEU A 601 9.11 -26.18 23.56
CA LEU A 601 8.79 -26.13 24.96
C LEU A 601 8.04 -24.84 25.32
N GLN A 602 7.09 -24.93 26.24
CA GLN A 602 6.28 -23.75 26.63
C GLN A 602 7.10 -22.66 27.36
N LYS A 603 8.26 -23.04 27.94
CA LYS A 603 9.18 -22.14 28.63
C LYS A 603 10.29 -21.56 27.75
N ASP A 604 10.36 -21.97 26.48
CA ASP A 604 11.33 -21.40 25.54
C ASP A 604 11.22 -19.87 25.49
N TYR A 605 12.37 -19.19 25.36
CA TYR A 605 12.46 -17.74 25.36
C TYR A 605 11.68 -17.09 26.53
N PHE A 606 11.87 -17.63 27.74
CA PHE A 606 11.20 -17.21 28.99
C PHE A 606 9.67 -17.41 29.00
N GLY A 607 9.13 -18.18 28.08
CA GLY A 607 7.69 -18.35 27.93
C GLY A 607 6.98 -17.10 27.34
N ILE A 608 7.72 -16.10 26.89
CA ILE A 608 7.20 -14.86 26.29
C ILE A 608 7.02 -15.05 24.79
N GLU A 609 8.12 -15.30 24.06
CA GLU A 609 8.08 -15.67 22.65
C GLU A 609 8.41 -17.15 22.50
N LYS A 610 7.38 -17.98 22.53
CA LYS A 610 7.56 -19.45 22.56
C LYS A 610 7.86 -20.06 21.21
N ARG A 611 7.64 -19.30 20.13
CA ARG A 611 7.65 -19.81 18.76
C ARG A 611 8.99 -19.61 18.09
N ARG A 612 9.44 -20.61 17.37
CA ARG A 612 10.64 -20.56 16.54
C ARG A 612 10.34 -20.97 15.11
N TRP A 613 10.94 -20.27 14.16
CA TRP A 613 10.86 -20.63 12.75
C TRP A 613 11.65 -21.89 12.45
N ILE A 614 11.09 -22.72 11.56
CA ILE A 614 11.70 -23.96 11.09
C ILE A 614 11.33 -24.21 9.64
N ILE A 615 12.24 -24.86 8.89
CA ILE A 615 11.99 -25.34 7.52
C ILE A 615 11.33 -26.71 7.57
N SER A 616 10.39 -26.93 6.64
CA SER A 616 9.77 -28.24 6.44
C SER A 616 10.80 -29.34 6.11
N ASN A 617 10.48 -30.56 6.52
CA ASN A 617 11.22 -31.78 6.22
C ASN A 617 10.28 -32.86 5.70
N ASN A 618 10.83 -33.98 5.27
CA ASN A 618 10.02 -35.10 4.73
C ASN A 618 9.39 -36.02 5.79
N THR A 619 9.63 -35.78 7.07
CA THR A 619 9.28 -36.72 8.13
C THR A 619 8.35 -36.11 9.17
N THR A 620 8.85 -35.17 9.97
CA THR A 620 8.15 -34.65 11.16
C THR A 620 7.46 -33.34 10.94
N ILE A 621 7.90 -32.53 9.96
CA ILE A 621 7.41 -31.19 9.66
C ILE A 621 7.14 -31.10 8.16
N PRO A 622 5.97 -31.55 7.69
CA PRO A 622 5.66 -31.58 6.27
C PRO A 622 5.49 -30.17 5.68
N ILE A 623 5.58 -30.05 4.35
CA ILE A 623 5.14 -28.90 3.62
C ILE A 623 3.65 -28.71 3.87
N GLN A 624 3.24 -27.57 4.38
CA GLN A 624 1.83 -27.24 4.54
C GLN A 624 1.20 -26.94 3.18
N ARG A 625 -0.06 -27.37 2.99
CA ARG A 625 -0.84 -27.10 1.78
C ARG A 625 -2.25 -26.69 2.14
N SER A 626 -2.78 -25.70 1.44
CA SER A 626 -4.18 -25.28 1.61
C SER A 626 -4.98 -25.40 0.33
N LYS A 627 -6.29 -25.67 0.51
CA LYS A 627 -7.34 -25.54 -0.49
C LYS A 627 -8.36 -24.57 0.06
N GLN A 628 -8.65 -23.50 -0.66
CA GLN A 628 -9.59 -22.46 -0.22
C GLN A 628 -10.60 -22.17 -1.32
N LEU A 629 -11.87 -21.96 -0.90
CA LEU A 629 -12.98 -21.57 -1.75
C LEU A 629 -13.84 -20.56 -0.99
N SER A 630 -14.27 -19.49 -1.65
CA SER A 630 -15.27 -18.58 -1.10
C SER A 630 -16.22 -18.08 -2.17
N LEU A 631 -17.49 -17.90 -1.75
CA LEU A 631 -18.57 -17.32 -2.54
C LEU A 631 -19.11 -16.12 -1.80
N ASN A 632 -19.08 -14.96 -2.43
CA ASN A 632 -19.52 -13.69 -1.84
C ASN A 632 -20.65 -13.06 -2.63
N LEU A 633 -21.63 -12.50 -1.90
CA LEU A 633 -22.68 -11.65 -2.42
C LEU A 633 -22.52 -10.25 -1.84
N PHE A 634 -22.27 -9.28 -2.70
CA PHE A 634 -22.07 -7.89 -2.32
C PHE A 634 -23.21 -7.01 -2.87
N TYR A 635 -23.91 -6.31 -1.96
CA TYR A 635 -25.00 -5.40 -2.31
C TYR A 635 -24.73 -4.01 -1.76
N LYS A 636 -24.89 -2.98 -2.59
CA LYS A 636 -24.79 -1.58 -2.15
C LYS A 636 -25.78 -0.69 -2.89
N LYS A 637 -26.66 -0.04 -2.13
CA LYS A 637 -27.64 0.92 -2.64
C LYS A 637 -28.09 1.86 -1.53
N ASN A 638 -28.28 3.15 -1.83
CA ASN A 638 -28.84 4.16 -0.94
C ASN A 638 -28.13 4.18 0.44
N ASP A 639 -26.79 4.24 0.45
CA ASP A 639 -25.93 4.24 1.66
C ASP A 639 -26.00 2.98 2.52
N TRP A 640 -26.74 1.96 2.10
CA TRP A 640 -26.68 0.61 2.66
C TRP A 640 -25.64 -0.22 1.92
N LEU A 641 -24.87 -1.00 2.70
CA LEU A 641 -23.98 -2.02 2.20
C LEU A 641 -24.26 -3.31 2.94
N LEU A 642 -24.34 -4.40 2.20
CA LEU A 642 -24.44 -5.76 2.71
C LEU A 642 -23.39 -6.60 1.96
N ASP A 643 -22.52 -7.27 2.71
CA ASP A 643 -21.49 -8.18 2.20
C ASP A 643 -21.64 -9.50 2.94
N ILE A 644 -21.93 -10.58 2.21
CA ILE A 644 -22.11 -11.93 2.77
C ILE A 644 -21.18 -12.87 2.02
N GLU A 645 -20.26 -13.49 2.74
CA GLU A 645 -19.27 -14.41 2.19
C GLU A 645 -19.34 -15.76 2.90
N HIS A 646 -19.54 -16.84 2.14
CA HIS A 646 -19.38 -18.22 2.58
C HIS A 646 -17.98 -18.70 2.20
N PHE A 647 -17.31 -19.39 3.09
CA PHE A 647 -15.97 -19.87 2.84
C PHE A 647 -15.76 -21.31 3.33
N TYR A 648 -14.83 -21.97 2.65
CA TYR A 648 -14.27 -23.28 3.01
C TYR A 648 -12.76 -23.22 2.90
N LYS A 649 -12.05 -23.79 3.88
CA LYS A 649 -10.59 -23.89 3.87
C LYS A 649 -10.17 -25.21 4.53
N LYS A 650 -9.26 -25.94 3.87
CA LYS A 650 -8.59 -27.11 4.44
C LYS A 650 -7.08 -26.91 4.35
N VAL A 651 -6.38 -27.14 5.46
CA VAL A 651 -4.92 -27.07 5.53
C VAL A 651 -4.39 -28.42 6.00
N THR A 652 -3.52 -29.02 5.22
CA THR A 652 -2.82 -30.28 5.50
C THR A 652 -1.35 -30.03 5.84
N GLY A 653 -0.72 -30.95 6.54
CA GLY A 653 0.70 -30.85 6.89
C GLY A 653 0.97 -29.97 8.12
N ILE A 654 -0.01 -29.76 8.96
CA ILE A 654 0.19 -29.17 10.29
C ILE A 654 0.78 -30.20 11.26
N THR A 655 1.35 -29.75 12.35
CA THR A 655 1.87 -30.60 13.43
C THR A 655 1.32 -30.13 14.77
N THR A 656 1.31 -31.00 15.77
CA THR A 656 0.93 -30.62 17.13
C THR A 656 1.77 -29.44 17.66
N SER A 657 3.08 -29.43 17.40
CA SER A 657 3.98 -28.35 17.79
C SER A 657 3.69 -27.04 17.04
N SER A 658 3.26 -27.08 15.76
CA SER A 658 2.90 -25.85 15.02
C SER A 658 1.57 -25.24 15.48
N GLN A 659 0.70 -26.03 16.09
CA GLN A 659 -0.59 -25.57 16.60
C GLN A 659 -0.53 -25.11 18.06
N GLY A 660 0.61 -25.25 18.72
CA GLY A 660 0.85 -24.71 20.06
C GLY A 660 -0.02 -25.36 21.13
N PHE A 661 -0.23 -26.66 21.06
CA PHE A 661 -0.92 -27.39 22.12
C PHE A 661 -0.16 -27.29 23.45
N GLN A 662 -0.86 -26.92 24.50
CA GLN A 662 -0.31 -26.86 25.84
C GLN A 662 -0.64 -28.14 26.61
N ASN A 663 0.32 -28.63 27.41
CA ASN A 663 0.22 -29.78 28.32
C ASN A 663 -0.05 -31.13 27.63
N GLN A 664 -1.25 -31.37 27.12
CA GLN A 664 -1.69 -32.69 26.70
C GLN A 664 -0.99 -33.22 25.45
N LEU A 665 -0.75 -32.36 24.45
CA LEU A 665 -0.18 -32.75 23.16
C LEU A 665 1.22 -32.19 22.93
N GLU A 666 1.82 -31.52 23.89
CA GLU A 666 3.15 -30.91 23.79
C GLU A 666 4.22 -31.92 23.42
N PHE A 667 4.15 -33.13 24.00
CA PHE A 667 5.12 -34.22 23.75
C PHE A 667 4.73 -35.18 22.63
N VAL A 668 3.50 -35.07 22.12
CA VAL A 668 3.00 -35.95 21.05
C VAL A 668 3.32 -35.30 19.69
N LYS A 669 4.46 -35.65 19.10
CA LYS A 669 4.88 -35.14 17.77
C LYS A 669 4.18 -35.90 16.65
N THR A 670 3.02 -35.45 16.22
CA THR A 670 2.26 -36.02 15.11
C THR A 670 1.83 -34.97 14.09
N THR A 671 1.57 -35.46 12.87
CA THR A 671 1.10 -34.64 11.75
C THR A 671 -0.40 -34.78 11.55
N GLY A 672 -1.06 -33.74 11.09
CA GLY A 672 -2.49 -33.72 10.86
C GLY A 672 -2.94 -32.66 9.86
N ASP A 673 -4.21 -32.40 9.86
CA ASP A 673 -4.85 -31.34 9.08
C ASP A 673 -5.92 -30.62 9.91
N TYR A 674 -6.38 -29.49 9.44
CA TYR A 674 -7.60 -28.84 9.92
C TYR A 674 -8.49 -28.45 8.77
N GLU A 675 -9.79 -28.42 9.07
CA GLU A 675 -10.85 -28.06 8.13
C GLU A 675 -11.78 -27.04 8.78
N ILE A 676 -12.04 -25.96 8.07
CA ILE A 676 -12.91 -24.87 8.52
C ILE A 676 -13.87 -24.46 7.42
N TRP A 677 -15.12 -24.24 7.80
CA TRP A 677 -16.14 -23.64 6.97
C TRP A 677 -16.95 -22.62 7.77
N GLY A 678 -17.51 -21.63 7.10
CA GLY A 678 -18.27 -20.61 7.79
C GLY A 678 -18.90 -19.58 6.88
N ALA A 679 -19.49 -18.57 7.54
CA ALA A 679 -20.10 -17.43 6.89
C ALA A 679 -19.67 -16.13 7.59
N GLU A 680 -19.40 -15.13 6.80
CA GLU A 680 -19.08 -13.77 7.23
C GLU A 680 -20.15 -12.82 6.69
N MET A 681 -20.64 -11.90 7.53
CA MET A 681 -21.63 -10.89 7.15
C MET A 681 -21.21 -9.53 7.65
N LEU A 682 -21.27 -8.53 6.79
CA LEU A 682 -21.10 -7.12 7.13
C LEU A 682 -22.33 -6.33 6.65
N ILE A 683 -22.99 -5.66 7.59
CA ILE A 683 -24.07 -4.71 7.30
C ILE A 683 -23.58 -3.33 7.70
N GLN A 684 -23.67 -2.36 6.80
CA GLN A 684 -23.24 -0.99 7.03
C GLN A 684 -24.30 0.00 6.55
N LYS A 685 -24.48 1.08 7.33
CA LYS A 685 -25.31 2.24 6.96
C LYS A 685 -24.52 3.53 7.16
N LYS A 686 -24.52 4.37 6.13
CA LYS A 686 -23.99 5.73 6.18
C LYS A 686 -25.15 6.73 6.27
N MET A 687 -25.04 7.74 7.15
CA MET A 687 -26.05 8.79 7.37
C MET A 687 -25.31 10.10 7.62
N ASN A 688 -25.35 11.06 6.70
CA ASN A 688 -24.65 12.36 6.84
C ASN A 688 -23.30 12.28 7.57
N HIS A 689 -23.28 12.63 8.85
CA HIS A 689 -22.11 12.63 9.72
C HIS A 689 -21.92 11.33 10.51
N PHE A 690 -22.83 10.36 10.37
CA PHE A 690 -22.82 9.13 11.14
C PHE A 690 -22.65 7.92 10.23
N LEU A 691 -21.78 7.01 10.64
CA LEU A 691 -21.55 5.73 10.00
C LEU A 691 -21.64 4.63 11.04
N THR A 692 -22.39 3.57 10.76
CA THR A 692 -22.49 2.41 11.65
C THR A 692 -22.39 1.12 10.86
N TRP A 693 -21.81 0.09 11.48
CA TRP A 693 -21.79 -1.26 10.92
C TRP A 693 -21.96 -2.32 11.98
N LEU A 694 -22.45 -3.46 11.55
CA LEU A 694 -22.49 -4.72 12.29
C LEU A 694 -21.79 -5.79 11.45
N SER A 695 -20.82 -6.44 12.05
CA SER A 695 -20.09 -7.58 11.49
C SER A 695 -20.43 -8.82 12.30
N TYR A 696 -20.71 -9.93 11.61
CA TYR A 696 -20.95 -11.24 12.21
C TYR A 696 -20.13 -12.29 11.46
N THR A 697 -19.45 -13.16 12.20
CA THR A 697 -18.75 -14.32 11.65
C THR A 697 -19.20 -15.57 12.39
N TYR A 698 -19.61 -16.56 11.62
CA TYR A 698 -19.80 -17.94 12.08
C TYR A 698 -18.72 -18.81 11.46
N ASN A 699 -18.00 -19.62 12.26
CA ASN A 699 -17.09 -20.60 11.74
C ASN A 699 -17.12 -21.88 12.58
N HIS A 700 -16.95 -23.00 11.90
CA HIS A 700 -16.77 -24.32 12.49
C HIS A 700 -15.43 -24.86 12.02
N ASN A 701 -14.52 -25.17 12.96
CA ASN A 701 -13.13 -25.49 12.70
C ASN A 701 -12.68 -26.69 13.51
N ASN A 702 -12.28 -27.78 12.84
CA ASN A 702 -11.83 -29.01 13.49
C ASN A 702 -10.43 -29.39 13.06
N TYR A 703 -9.68 -29.91 14.01
CA TYR A 703 -8.46 -30.67 13.78
C TYR A 703 -8.77 -32.13 13.41
N HIS A 704 -7.88 -32.69 12.60
CA HIS A 704 -7.83 -34.13 12.34
C HIS A 704 -6.38 -34.62 12.48
N PHE A 705 -6.09 -35.34 13.58
CA PHE A 705 -4.81 -35.98 13.87
C PHE A 705 -5.00 -37.51 13.93
N PRO A 706 -4.77 -38.26 12.84
CA PRO A 706 -5.12 -39.67 12.72
C PRO A 706 -4.44 -40.62 13.74
N ARG A 707 -3.29 -40.19 14.28
CA ARG A 707 -2.52 -41.01 15.24
C ARG A 707 -2.87 -40.71 16.70
N TYR A 708 -3.86 -39.84 16.91
CA TYR A 708 -4.31 -39.50 18.26
C TYR A 708 -5.53 -40.31 18.66
N GLU A 709 -5.72 -40.56 19.96
CA GLU A 709 -6.84 -41.37 20.50
C GLU A 709 -8.19 -40.77 20.09
N PHE A 710 -8.31 -39.44 20.11
CA PHE A 710 -9.47 -38.72 19.59
C PHE A 710 -9.04 -38.01 18.29
N PRO A 711 -9.19 -38.64 17.14
CA PRO A 711 -8.61 -38.12 15.89
C PRO A 711 -9.26 -36.86 15.40
N VAL A 712 -10.51 -36.56 15.80
CA VAL A 712 -11.24 -35.34 15.40
C VAL A 712 -11.71 -34.57 16.64
N PHE A 713 -11.34 -33.29 16.73
CA PHE A 713 -11.71 -32.41 17.84
C PHE A 713 -11.64 -30.95 17.44
N PRO A 714 -12.34 -30.01 18.17
CA PRO A 714 -12.35 -28.60 17.84
C PRO A 714 -10.95 -27.97 17.79
N ASN A 715 -10.74 -27.02 16.89
CA ASN A 715 -9.47 -26.33 16.72
C ASN A 715 -9.28 -25.27 17.83
N ASN A 716 -8.05 -25.12 18.35
CA ASN A 716 -7.68 -24.09 19.35
C ASN A 716 -8.03 -22.67 18.92
N PHE A 717 -8.13 -22.42 17.61
CA PHE A 717 -8.40 -21.12 17.00
C PHE A 717 -9.88 -20.96 16.59
N GLU A 718 -10.77 -21.87 17.00
CA GLU A 718 -12.18 -21.76 16.72
C GLU A 718 -12.81 -20.63 17.57
N LEU A 719 -13.44 -19.68 16.90
CA LEU A 719 -14.41 -18.75 17.47
C LEU A 719 -15.73 -18.98 16.73
N MET A 720 -16.57 -19.87 17.28
CA MET A 720 -17.79 -20.28 16.59
C MET A 720 -18.66 -19.08 16.24
N HIS A 721 -18.78 -18.11 17.12
CA HIS A 721 -19.52 -16.87 16.87
C HIS A 721 -18.65 -15.65 17.22
N SER A 722 -18.61 -14.68 16.33
CA SER A 722 -17.97 -13.39 16.57
C SER A 722 -18.89 -12.27 16.06
N VAL A 723 -19.17 -11.29 16.90
CA VAL A 723 -19.96 -10.11 16.58
C VAL A 723 -19.16 -8.87 16.87
N SER A 724 -19.13 -7.93 15.94
CA SER A 724 -18.57 -6.60 16.16
C SER A 724 -19.56 -5.55 15.67
N TRP A 725 -19.82 -4.56 16.50
CA TRP A 725 -20.60 -3.39 16.13
C TRP A 725 -19.76 -2.13 16.35
N ALA A 726 -19.92 -1.15 15.48
CA ALA A 726 -19.34 0.16 15.69
C ALA A 726 -20.22 1.28 15.13
N GLY A 727 -20.15 2.44 15.80
CA GLY A 727 -20.71 3.71 15.38
C GLY A 727 -19.63 4.78 15.36
N ILE A 728 -19.57 5.53 14.26
CA ILE A 728 -18.63 6.63 14.04
C ILE A 728 -19.43 7.90 13.76
N TYR A 729 -19.07 8.98 14.45
CA TYR A 729 -19.57 10.33 14.16
C TYR A 729 -18.40 11.21 13.71
N GLU A 730 -18.52 11.80 12.52
CA GLU A 730 -17.52 12.70 11.95
C GLU A 730 -18.20 14.02 11.57
N LYS A 731 -17.77 15.12 12.18
CA LYS A 731 -18.22 16.47 11.81
C LYS A 731 -17.06 17.43 11.86
N ASN A 732 -16.76 18.07 10.73
CA ASN A 732 -15.64 18.99 10.58
C ASN A 732 -14.32 18.33 11.04
N ASN A 733 -13.69 18.92 12.03
CA ASN A 733 -12.40 18.51 12.59
C ASN A 733 -12.49 17.47 13.72
N PHE A 734 -13.70 17.19 14.19
CA PHE A 734 -13.98 16.30 15.31
C PHE A 734 -14.50 14.95 14.83
N LYS A 735 -13.94 13.88 15.35
CA LYS A 735 -14.36 12.51 15.11
C LYS A 735 -14.42 11.75 16.40
N ILE A 736 -15.43 10.90 16.57
CA ILE A 736 -15.58 9.97 17.67
C ILE A 736 -16.04 8.61 17.15
N ALA A 737 -15.52 7.54 17.71
CA ALA A 737 -15.93 6.17 17.40
C ALA A 737 -16.17 5.39 18.70
N LEU A 738 -17.26 4.65 18.74
CA LEU A 738 -17.62 3.71 19.80
C LEU A 738 -17.84 2.35 19.16
N GLY A 739 -17.35 1.29 19.76
CA GLY A 739 -17.56 -0.05 19.26
C GLY A 739 -17.53 -1.11 20.34
N THR A 740 -18.15 -2.23 20.05
CA THR A 740 -18.14 -3.42 20.90
C THR A 740 -17.74 -4.64 20.08
N LYS A 741 -17.01 -5.54 20.72
CA LYS A 741 -16.67 -6.87 20.20
C LYS A 741 -17.16 -7.90 21.21
N TRP A 742 -17.84 -8.92 20.71
CA TRP A 742 -18.27 -10.08 21.47
C TRP A 742 -17.89 -11.35 20.70
N THR A 743 -17.33 -12.36 21.37
CA THR A 743 -17.07 -13.67 20.79
C THR A 743 -17.48 -14.77 21.74
N SER A 744 -17.88 -15.94 21.19
CA SER A 744 -17.95 -17.17 21.95
C SER A 744 -16.58 -17.48 22.54
N GLY A 745 -16.56 -18.20 23.66
CA GLY A 745 -15.34 -18.75 24.23
C GLY A 745 -14.68 -19.71 23.23
N ARG A 746 -13.36 -19.69 23.16
CA ARG A 746 -12.61 -20.66 22.35
C ARG A 746 -12.48 -22.02 23.05
N PRO A 747 -12.27 -23.11 22.30
CA PRO A 747 -12.10 -24.43 22.90
C PRO A 747 -10.91 -24.54 23.84
N LYS A 748 -11.09 -25.28 24.95
CA LYS A 748 -10.07 -25.62 25.93
C LYS A 748 -10.16 -27.07 26.32
N THR A 749 -9.06 -27.60 26.85
CA THR A 749 -8.96 -28.95 27.41
C THR A 749 -8.87 -28.89 28.90
N SER A 750 -9.83 -29.47 29.62
CA SER A 750 -9.83 -29.55 31.08
C SER A 750 -9.31 -30.91 31.61
N PRO A 751 -8.75 -30.94 32.81
CA PRO A 751 -8.32 -32.23 33.44
C PRO A 751 -9.52 -33.08 33.80
N ASP A 752 -9.33 -34.39 33.82
CA ASP A 752 -10.25 -35.37 34.40
C ASP A 752 -9.97 -35.50 35.87
N ILE A 753 -10.68 -34.73 36.68
CA ILE A 753 -10.49 -34.68 38.14
C ILE A 753 -10.74 -36.07 38.78
N SER A 754 -11.57 -36.94 38.17
CA SER A 754 -11.90 -38.26 38.72
C SER A 754 -10.72 -39.24 38.67
N GLN A 755 -9.73 -39.01 37.83
CA GLN A 755 -8.56 -39.89 37.63
C GLN A 755 -7.28 -39.34 38.26
N ILE A 756 -7.34 -38.25 39.02
CA ILE A 756 -6.16 -37.64 39.63
C ILE A 756 -5.84 -38.30 40.97
N ASP A 757 -4.64 -38.89 41.07
CA ASP A 757 -4.09 -39.33 42.35
C ASP A 757 -3.60 -38.10 43.13
N LEU A 758 -4.30 -37.72 44.22
CA LEU A 758 -3.94 -36.59 45.07
C LEU A 758 -2.63 -36.80 45.85
N ALA A 759 -2.14 -38.02 45.99
CA ALA A 759 -0.87 -38.32 46.66
C ALA A 759 0.33 -38.06 45.71
N ASN A 760 0.16 -38.37 44.41
CA ASN A 760 1.13 -38.12 43.35
C ASN A 760 0.38 -37.50 42.14
N PRO A 761 0.09 -36.21 42.18
CA PRO A 761 -0.79 -35.62 41.19
C PRO A 761 -0.15 -35.67 39.79
N VAL A 762 -0.76 -36.47 38.93
CA VAL A 762 -0.49 -36.50 37.49
C VAL A 762 -1.70 -35.98 36.77
N LEU A 763 -1.49 -35.04 35.87
CA LEU A 763 -2.57 -34.47 35.06
C LEU A 763 -3.05 -35.48 34.02
N VAL A 764 -4.28 -35.93 34.17
CA VAL A 764 -5.03 -36.70 33.19
C VAL A 764 -6.04 -35.77 32.58
N TYR A 765 -6.14 -35.76 31.25
CA TYR A 765 -7.01 -34.80 30.54
C TYR A 765 -8.23 -35.51 29.93
N ASN A 766 -9.34 -34.79 29.91
CA ASN A 766 -10.50 -35.12 29.12
C ASN A 766 -10.18 -35.08 27.59
N LYS A 767 -11.18 -35.43 26.77
CA LYS A 767 -11.09 -35.24 25.31
C LYS A 767 -10.60 -33.84 24.98
N PRO A 768 -9.64 -33.68 24.03
CA PRO A 768 -9.11 -32.38 23.67
C PRO A 768 -10.18 -31.39 23.23
N ASN A 769 -10.06 -30.17 23.73
CA ASN A 769 -10.92 -29.07 23.34
C ASN A 769 -12.43 -29.32 23.51
N SER A 770 -12.80 -30.15 24.56
CA SER A 770 -14.17 -30.58 24.81
C SER A 770 -15.01 -29.54 25.58
N THR A 771 -14.36 -28.50 26.13
CA THR A 771 -15.00 -27.40 26.82
C THR A 771 -14.56 -26.06 26.22
N ASN A 772 -15.17 -24.97 26.65
CA ASN A 772 -14.85 -23.64 26.12
C ASN A 772 -14.46 -22.70 27.27
N LEU A 773 -13.57 -21.72 26.97
CA LEU A 773 -13.34 -20.56 27.81
C LEU A 773 -14.62 -19.72 27.95
N HIS A 774 -14.61 -18.78 28.88
CA HIS A 774 -15.69 -17.80 29.04
C HIS A 774 -15.82 -16.91 27.78
N ILE A 775 -17.01 -16.34 27.58
CA ILE A 775 -17.26 -15.39 26.48
C ILE A 775 -16.37 -14.14 26.62
N PHE A 776 -15.79 -13.73 25.50
CA PHE A 776 -15.06 -12.46 25.42
C PHE A 776 -16.01 -11.30 25.07
N SER A 777 -15.91 -10.18 25.78
CA SER A 777 -16.67 -8.98 25.45
C SER A 777 -15.89 -7.72 25.81
N GLN A 778 -15.81 -6.78 24.90
CA GLN A 778 -15.04 -5.55 25.07
C GLN A 778 -15.78 -4.37 24.42
N VAL A 779 -15.75 -3.22 25.07
CA VAL A 779 -16.26 -1.95 24.56
C VAL A 779 -15.10 -0.95 24.48
N ASN A 780 -14.93 -0.33 23.29
CA ASN A 780 -13.83 0.56 22.98
C ASN A 780 -14.35 1.92 22.51
N ILE A 781 -13.67 2.99 22.91
CA ILE A 781 -13.97 4.35 22.47
C ILE A 781 -12.71 5.05 21.98
N SER A 782 -12.84 5.88 20.98
CA SER A 782 -11.77 6.77 20.50
C SER A 782 -12.32 8.10 20.01
N SER A 783 -11.54 9.14 20.13
CA SER A 783 -11.85 10.46 19.63
C SER A 783 -10.62 11.14 19.06
N THR A 784 -10.79 11.91 18.00
CA THR A 784 -9.71 12.73 17.42
C THR A 784 -10.21 14.12 17.08
N TYR A 785 -9.35 15.10 17.30
CA TYR A 785 -9.58 16.48 16.90
C TYR A 785 -8.40 16.98 16.08
N LYS A 786 -8.68 17.59 14.91
CA LYS A 786 -7.68 18.18 14.00
C LYS A 786 -7.89 19.68 13.94
N TRP A 787 -6.81 20.43 13.87
CA TRP A 787 -6.85 21.87 13.55
C TRP A 787 -5.66 22.23 12.66
N GLU A 788 -5.81 23.28 11.90
CA GLU A 788 -4.81 23.76 10.96
C GLU A 788 -4.59 25.25 11.17
N THR A 789 -3.34 25.70 11.12
CA THR A 789 -2.99 27.12 11.17
C THR A 789 -3.06 27.71 9.77
N GLU A 790 -3.11 29.05 9.69
CA GLU A 790 -3.05 29.81 8.43
C GLU A 790 -1.78 29.50 7.61
N LYS A 791 -0.70 29.04 8.25
CA LYS A 791 0.55 28.62 7.60
C LYS A 791 0.51 27.18 7.07
N GLY A 792 -0.61 26.48 7.18
CA GLY A 792 -0.79 25.10 6.71
C GLY A 792 -0.21 24.04 7.65
N ILE A 793 0.18 24.40 8.89
CA ILE A 793 0.62 23.42 9.89
C ILE A 793 -0.60 22.74 10.47
N GLN A 794 -0.65 21.43 10.39
CA GLN A 794 -1.73 20.61 10.91
C GLN A 794 -1.36 19.99 12.25
N TYR A 795 -2.26 20.07 13.22
CA TYR A 795 -2.19 19.42 14.51
C TYR A 795 -3.30 18.39 14.64
N LYS A 796 -3.00 17.26 15.25
CA LYS A 796 -3.98 16.20 15.55
C LYS A 796 -3.79 15.75 16.99
N LEU A 797 -4.85 15.82 17.79
CA LEU A 797 -4.97 15.22 19.11
C LEU A 797 -5.86 13.98 19.02
N GLY A 798 -5.43 12.87 19.60
CA GLY A 798 -6.19 11.62 19.69
C GLY A 798 -6.25 11.12 21.13
N VAL A 799 -7.41 10.58 21.53
CA VAL A 799 -7.62 9.92 22.82
C VAL A 799 -8.42 8.65 22.59
N SER A 800 -8.04 7.55 23.24
CA SER A 800 -8.81 6.30 23.21
C SER A 800 -8.76 5.57 24.55
N ILE A 801 -9.76 4.73 24.77
CA ILE A 801 -9.79 3.78 25.87
C ILE A 801 -10.24 2.44 25.31
N LEU A 802 -9.36 1.44 25.40
CA LEU A 802 -9.72 0.05 25.16
C LEU A 802 -10.36 -0.51 26.43
N ASN A 803 -11.33 -1.41 26.27
CA ASN A 803 -12.03 -2.10 27.36
C ASN A 803 -12.53 -1.12 28.46
N ILE A 804 -13.34 -0.13 28.06
CA ILE A 804 -13.82 0.92 28.98
C ILE A 804 -14.57 0.36 30.20
N LEU A 805 -15.20 -0.83 30.04
CA LEU A 805 -15.92 -1.52 31.11
C LEU A 805 -15.00 -2.25 32.09
N ASN A 806 -13.71 -2.33 31.80
CA ASN A 806 -12.68 -3.03 32.59
C ASN A 806 -13.02 -4.51 32.87
N ARG A 807 -13.61 -5.18 31.87
CA ARG A 807 -13.95 -6.59 32.00
C ARG A 807 -12.67 -7.43 31.92
N LYS A 808 -12.49 -8.34 32.85
CA LYS A 808 -11.47 -9.39 32.78
C LYS A 808 -11.95 -10.44 31.77
N ASN A 809 -11.33 -10.47 30.59
CA ASN A 809 -11.61 -11.44 29.55
C ASN A 809 -10.51 -12.49 29.56
N GLU A 810 -10.87 -13.71 29.83
CA GLU A 810 -9.97 -14.85 29.76
C GLU A 810 -9.63 -15.18 28.30
N ILE A 811 -8.34 -15.31 27.99
CA ILE A 811 -7.85 -15.59 26.63
C ILE A 811 -7.09 -16.91 26.54
N SER A 812 -6.62 -17.46 27.65
CA SER A 812 -5.97 -18.77 27.74
C SER A 812 -6.07 -19.31 29.13
N GLU A 813 -6.15 -20.63 29.23
CA GLU A 813 -6.15 -21.39 30.47
C GLU A 813 -5.38 -22.68 30.26
N TYR A 814 -4.56 -23.06 31.24
CA TYR A 814 -3.91 -24.34 31.29
C TYR A 814 -3.75 -24.78 32.74
N TYR A 815 -3.42 -26.07 32.95
CA TYR A 815 -3.29 -26.65 34.25
C TYR A 815 -1.86 -27.10 34.49
N ARG A 816 -1.36 -26.95 35.72
CA ARG A 816 -0.06 -27.44 36.16
C ARG A 816 -0.15 -28.06 37.54
N VAL A 817 0.79 -28.91 37.87
CA VAL A 817 0.99 -29.39 39.24
C VAL A 817 1.89 -28.40 39.95
N SER A 818 1.42 -27.83 41.03
CA SER A 818 2.21 -26.94 41.89
C SER A 818 3.28 -27.76 42.61
N THR A 819 4.52 -27.35 42.46
CA THR A 819 5.65 -27.93 43.20
C THR A 819 5.70 -27.53 44.65
N ILE A 820 4.91 -26.53 45.05
CA ILE A 820 4.84 -26.03 46.42
C ILE A 820 3.75 -26.72 47.21
N THR A 821 2.55 -26.82 46.64
CA THR A 821 1.35 -27.32 47.32
C THR A 821 1.04 -28.77 46.97
N ASN A 822 1.74 -29.32 45.99
CA ASN A 822 1.49 -30.65 45.39
C ASN A 822 0.01 -30.83 44.96
N SER A 823 -0.59 -29.75 44.46
CA SER A 823 -1.96 -29.71 43.96
C SER A 823 -2.02 -29.22 42.51
N ILE A 824 -3.15 -29.48 41.85
CA ILE A 824 -3.38 -28.98 40.51
C ILE A 824 -3.79 -27.50 40.62
N GLU A 825 -3.05 -26.68 39.91
CA GLU A 825 -3.32 -25.25 39.78
C GLU A 825 -3.87 -24.95 38.38
N GLU A 826 -4.96 -24.20 38.33
CA GLU A 826 -5.49 -23.58 37.12
C GLU A 826 -4.77 -22.26 36.87
N VAL A 827 -4.22 -22.06 35.68
CA VAL A 827 -3.45 -20.87 35.30
C VAL A 827 -4.18 -20.16 34.18
N GLU A 828 -4.81 -19.04 34.52
CA GLU A 828 -5.55 -18.21 33.59
C GLU A 828 -4.68 -17.08 33.02
N THR A 829 -4.87 -16.75 31.76
CA THR A 829 -4.27 -15.55 31.12
C THR A 829 -5.38 -14.63 30.62
N PHE A 830 -5.27 -13.35 30.97
CA PHE A 830 -6.28 -12.37 30.65
C PHE A 830 -5.85 -11.41 29.53
N ALA A 831 -6.85 -10.93 28.81
CA ALA A 831 -6.75 -9.85 27.83
C ALA A 831 -6.40 -8.50 28.50
N LEU A 832 -6.15 -7.47 27.67
CA LEU A 832 -5.93 -6.11 28.17
C LEU A 832 -7.12 -5.64 28.99
N GLN A 833 -6.85 -5.12 30.17
CA GLN A 833 -7.83 -4.43 30.99
C GLN A 833 -8.07 -3.02 30.43
N ARG A 834 -8.61 -2.10 31.24
CA ARG A 834 -8.87 -0.72 30.80
C ARG A 834 -7.59 -0.01 30.41
N THR A 835 -7.33 0.13 29.10
CA THR A 835 -6.09 0.67 28.58
C THR A 835 -6.36 2.04 27.90
N PRO A 836 -6.03 3.16 28.59
CA PRO A 836 -6.10 4.49 27.99
C PRO A 836 -4.94 4.70 27.03
N ASN A 837 -5.13 5.49 25.97
CA ASN A 837 -4.06 5.97 25.11
C ASN A 837 -4.35 7.40 24.64
N MET A 838 -3.30 8.18 24.44
CA MET A 838 -3.36 9.54 23.95
C MET A 838 -2.25 9.77 22.93
N SER A 839 -2.54 10.53 21.87
CA SER A 839 -1.53 10.89 20.86
C SER A 839 -1.62 12.36 20.48
N PHE A 840 -0.47 12.94 20.18
CA PHE A 840 -0.35 14.28 19.63
C PHE A 840 0.58 14.25 18.44
N ARG A 841 0.17 14.89 17.32
CA ARG A 841 0.92 14.92 16.08
C ARG A 841 0.92 16.30 15.45
N VAL A 842 2.05 16.68 14.91
CA VAL A 842 2.24 17.90 14.10
C VAL A 842 2.68 17.49 12.70
N SER A 843 2.10 18.09 11.66
CA SER A 843 2.43 17.83 10.25
C SER A 843 2.59 19.16 9.49
N PHE A 844 3.59 19.19 8.57
CA PHE A 844 3.98 20.37 7.81
C PHE A 844 3.89 20.12 6.31
#